data_c738aee4ab54bb2eb870e89ff4dba46a
#
_entry.id   c738aee4ab54bb2eb870e89ff4dba46a
#
_cell.length_a   1.000
_cell.length_b   1.000
_cell.length_c   1.000
_cell.angle_alpha   90.00
_cell.angle_beta   90.00
_cell.angle_gamma   90.00
#
_symmetry.space_group_name_H-M   'P 1'
#
loop_
_entity.id
_entity.type
_entity.pdbx_description
1 polymer ?
#
loop_
_entity_poly.entity_id
_entity_poly.type
_entity_poly.pdbx_seq_one_letter_code
_entity_poly.pdbx_strand_id
1 'polypeptide(L)'
;MEAVARKIRQLLADGVRYKDILVLLGDVDSYKLQIGKLFDKFDIPYYFGKAESMASHPLVHFVESLERVKRYNYRAEDLLNLLKSGLFGQLTEMEIDRFSQYVAYADIKGRTRFLRDFTADSAGKYDLVQLNQLRQTIVEPLDDFLSARPQKGLSLLEKLTQFLTAIALPENLEALLSGASEEEVDQHEQVWKVFSDLLMQMADIFGQDKLAVDDFLALLGSGMLAADYRTIPATVDVVNIKSYDLVQPHTAPYIFALGMSQSNFPKIAQNKSLLTDEERQLINEATGDFSSFEIPSLDNVKKNHFAALSLLNAASQSLVLSYPQVANEGEEDISIYLKEWIGLGLPLLDKTRSRLAASGDEIGNYKDLLSTLIAVNQLDLDQEWSQEEQSFWSVAVRYLRKRLAQNQISLPQVLDTVKSSKVSDEVLQIRFPDDQPFHLSASGLTTFYNNQYLYFIHYVLQLQEQDSIHPDHRHHGNYLHRIFELALKDNGQPFDQRLEEAIARTNQDKDYQALYQQDEESRFSQGILEDIARAIASLFRTNQAIQVASQEERFKLMLQSTVQIGGIIDRVDRLSDGSLGVVDYKSGANQFDIAKFYNGLNSQLVTYLEALRSQYGVGVDQLFGAMYLHMQEPKLDLRKAKSFDDLAQQASAELVYKGLFADQEKQFLADGAYHLNNATYETEELETLLTYNQSLFLDAAQSIRKGVFLINPYTEDGRSVKGEQLKSITHFEADRHMGQARRLLKLPSRGKKAAYLDLMKGGDVDA
;
A
#
# COMPACT_ATOMS: atom_id res chain seq x y z
N MET A 1 -17.93 8.21 24.73
CA MET A 1 -18.62 9.15 23.82
C MET A 1 -19.99 8.66 23.35
N GLU A 2 -20.15 7.44 22.80
CA GLU A 2 -21.49 6.93 22.41
C GLU A 2 -22.52 6.99 23.54
N ALA A 3 -22.15 6.64 24.78
CA ALA A 3 -23.04 6.74 25.93
C ALA A 3 -23.53 8.17 26.19
N VAL A 4 -22.67 9.16 25.95
CA VAL A 4 -23.03 10.58 26.05
C VAL A 4 -23.97 10.99 24.91
N ALA A 5 -23.70 10.59 23.67
CA ALA A 5 -24.59 10.87 22.54
C ALA A 5 -25.98 10.25 22.74
N ARG A 6 -26.05 9.02 23.27
CA ARG A 6 -27.33 8.37 23.65
C ARG A 6 -28.04 9.17 24.75
N LYS A 7 -27.31 9.64 25.76
CA LYS A 7 -27.89 10.45 26.84
C LYS A 7 -28.40 11.80 26.32
N ILE A 8 -27.69 12.45 25.42
CA ILE A 8 -28.16 13.66 24.73
C ILE A 8 -29.47 13.35 23.98
N ARG A 9 -29.53 12.26 23.20
CA ARG A 9 -30.77 11.86 22.50
C ARG A 9 -31.95 11.62 23.44
N GLN A 10 -31.69 11.05 24.63
CA GLN A 10 -32.75 10.91 25.65
C GLN A 10 -33.23 12.27 26.14
N LEU A 11 -32.33 13.19 26.48
CA LEU A 11 -32.71 14.56 26.90
C LEU A 11 -33.56 15.29 25.84
N LEU A 12 -33.19 15.11 24.56
CA LEU A 12 -33.96 15.66 23.44
C LEU A 12 -35.38 15.06 23.35
N ALA A 13 -35.53 13.75 23.61
CA ALA A 13 -36.83 13.10 23.69
C ALA A 13 -37.68 13.65 24.84
N ASP A 14 -37.06 14.09 25.94
CA ASP A 14 -37.68 14.75 27.08
C ASP A 14 -37.97 16.25 26.83
N GLY A 15 -37.65 16.78 25.64
CA GLY A 15 -37.97 18.14 25.23
C GLY A 15 -36.87 19.16 25.50
N VAL A 16 -35.67 18.75 25.89
CA VAL A 16 -34.50 19.63 26.06
C VAL A 16 -34.03 20.09 24.68
N ARG A 17 -33.58 21.34 24.54
CA ARG A 17 -33.06 21.89 23.28
C ARG A 17 -31.55 21.67 23.18
N TYR A 18 -31.02 21.58 21.98
CA TYR A 18 -29.58 21.41 21.74
C TYR A 18 -28.76 22.53 22.38
N LYS A 19 -29.19 23.78 22.28
CA LYS A 19 -28.50 24.95 22.86
C LYS A 19 -28.36 24.93 24.38
N ASP A 20 -29.22 24.14 25.07
CA ASP A 20 -29.19 24.00 26.53
C ASP A 20 -28.18 22.93 26.99
N ILE A 21 -27.51 22.30 26.04
CA ILE A 21 -26.50 21.25 26.25
C ILE A 21 -25.11 21.76 25.88
N LEU A 22 -24.16 21.60 26.81
CA LEU A 22 -22.77 21.94 26.64
C LEU A 22 -21.90 20.69 26.81
N VAL A 23 -20.98 20.46 25.89
CA VAL A 23 -19.94 19.42 26.00
C VAL A 23 -18.60 20.10 26.27
N LEU A 24 -17.90 19.63 27.28
CA LEU A 24 -16.59 20.15 27.70
C LEU A 24 -15.49 19.10 27.51
N LEU A 25 -14.34 19.55 27.02
CA LEU A 25 -13.18 18.74 26.71
C LEU A 25 -11.89 19.39 27.23
N GLY A 26 -10.91 18.58 27.61
CA GLY A 26 -9.58 19.08 27.95
C GLY A 26 -8.77 19.45 26.70
N ASP A 27 -8.84 18.60 25.69
CA ASP A 27 -8.22 18.80 24.38
C ASP A 27 -9.28 18.63 23.28
N VAL A 28 -9.78 19.76 22.78
CA VAL A 28 -10.84 19.79 21.76
C VAL A 28 -10.35 19.14 20.46
N ASP A 29 -9.08 19.39 20.08
CA ASP A 29 -8.55 18.92 18.80
C ASP A 29 -8.42 17.40 18.74
N SER A 30 -7.95 16.78 19.81
CA SER A 30 -7.86 15.32 19.91
C SER A 30 -9.22 14.61 19.79
N TYR A 31 -10.29 15.25 20.22
CA TYR A 31 -11.62 14.67 20.20
C TYR A 31 -12.48 15.09 19.01
N LYS A 32 -12.08 16.10 18.25
CA LYS A 32 -12.84 16.71 17.15
C LYS A 32 -13.35 15.68 16.15
N LEU A 33 -12.46 14.83 15.61
CA LEU A 33 -12.81 13.84 14.60
C LEU A 33 -13.77 12.78 15.14
N GLN A 34 -13.57 12.34 16.37
CA GLN A 34 -14.41 11.31 16.99
C GLN A 34 -15.79 11.85 17.35
N ILE A 35 -15.87 13.06 17.89
CA ILE A 35 -17.14 13.70 18.23
C ILE A 35 -17.93 13.99 16.96
N GLY A 36 -17.31 14.56 15.92
CA GLY A 36 -17.96 14.83 14.64
C GLY A 36 -18.64 13.57 14.10
N LYS A 37 -17.88 12.49 13.88
CA LYS A 37 -18.42 11.22 13.39
C LYS A 37 -19.57 10.66 14.24
N LEU A 38 -19.46 10.79 15.58
CA LEU A 38 -20.50 10.29 16.47
C LEU A 38 -21.74 11.18 16.48
N PHE A 39 -21.58 12.49 16.54
CA PHE A 39 -22.73 13.40 16.56
C PHE A 39 -23.48 13.36 15.23
N ASP A 40 -22.78 13.23 14.10
CA ASP A 40 -23.40 12.99 12.78
C ASP A 40 -24.16 11.65 12.74
N LYS A 41 -23.55 10.57 13.30
CA LYS A 41 -24.24 9.28 13.44
C LYS A 41 -25.53 9.40 14.24
N PHE A 42 -25.53 10.22 15.30
CA PHE A 42 -26.66 10.40 16.19
C PHE A 42 -27.60 11.53 15.77
N ASP A 43 -27.37 12.19 14.63
CA ASP A 43 -28.12 13.36 14.15
C ASP A 43 -28.18 14.48 15.22
N ILE A 44 -27.06 14.77 15.86
CA ILE A 44 -26.90 15.82 16.87
C ILE A 44 -26.13 16.99 16.22
N PRO A 45 -26.77 18.14 15.94
CA PRO A 45 -26.04 19.32 15.45
C PRO A 45 -25.13 19.88 16.55
N TYR A 46 -23.90 20.19 16.18
CA TYR A 46 -22.88 20.64 17.13
C TYR A 46 -22.07 21.81 16.57
N TYR A 47 -21.40 22.52 17.47
CA TYR A 47 -20.49 23.61 17.12
C TYR A 47 -19.26 23.59 18.01
N PHE A 48 -18.10 23.53 17.39
CA PHE A 48 -16.81 23.74 18.06
C PHE A 48 -16.54 25.25 18.14
N GLY A 49 -16.70 25.85 19.29
CA GLY A 49 -16.46 27.29 19.51
C GLY A 49 -15.00 27.74 19.37
N LYS A 50 -14.18 27.00 18.61
CA LYS A 50 -12.73 27.24 18.42
C LYS A 50 -12.45 27.59 16.97
N ALA A 51 -11.43 28.44 16.77
CA ALA A 51 -10.89 28.66 15.44
C ALA A 51 -10.30 27.35 14.87
N GLU A 52 -10.50 27.13 13.58
CA GLU A 52 -10.00 25.97 12.86
C GLU A 52 -8.77 26.35 12.05
N SER A 53 -7.78 25.47 12.05
CA SER A 53 -6.58 25.68 11.25
C SER A 53 -6.88 25.57 9.76
N MET A 54 -6.32 26.50 8.99
CA MET A 54 -6.39 26.51 7.54
C MET A 54 -5.53 25.40 6.89
N ALA A 55 -4.63 24.76 7.65
CA ALA A 55 -3.60 23.87 7.14
C ALA A 55 -4.11 22.66 6.31
N SER A 56 -5.32 22.17 6.58
CA SER A 56 -5.91 21.04 5.83
C SER A 56 -6.69 21.45 4.56
N HIS A 57 -6.77 22.74 4.27
CA HIS A 57 -7.56 23.22 3.14
C HIS A 57 -6.84 23.01 1.79
N PRO A 58 -7.54 22.65 0.70
CA PRO A 58 -6.94 22.42 -0.62
C PRO A 58 -6.07 23.59 -1.13
N LEU A 59 -6.45 24.84 -0.80
CA LEU A 59 -5.70 26.03 -1.18
C LEU A 59 -4.31 26.07 -0.53
N VAL A 60 -4.17 25.60 0.71
CA VAL A 60 -2.86 25.48 1.38
C VAL A 60 -1.99 24.45 0.68
N HIS A 61 -2.54 23.26 0.43
CA HIS A 61 -1.83 22.19 -0.30
C HIS A 61 -1.42 22.63 -1.71
N PHE A 62 -2.26 23.45 -2.37
CA PHE A 62 -1.91 24.03 -3.67
C PHE A 62 -0.67 24.94 -3.56
N VAL A 63 -0.64 25.88 -2.60
CA VAL A 63 0.50 26.81 -2.42
C VAL A 63 1.76 26.06 -1.98
N GLU A 64 1.65 25.09 -1.08
CA GLU A 64 2.77 24.22 -0.69
C GLU A 64 3.32 23.43 -1.87
N SER A 65 2.43 22.83 -2.69
CA SER A 65 2.85 22.08 -3.88
C SER A 65 3.53 22.99 -4.90
N LEU A 66 3.03 24.21 -5.08
CA LEU A 66 3.61 25.21 -5.98
C LEU A 66 5.03 25.62 -5.51
N GLU A 67 5.22 25.84 -4.22
CA GLU A 67 6.53 26.12 -3.62
C GLU A 67 7.49 24.94 -3.83
N ARG A 68 7.04 23.70 -3.59
CA ARG A 68 7.84 22.49 -3.75
C ARG A 68 8.23 22.25 -5.22
N VAL A 69 7.32 22.50 -6.18
CA VAL A 69 7.65 22.43 -7.61
C VAL A 69 8.82 23.35 -7.95
N LYS A 70 8.86 24.58 -7.40
CA LYS A 70 9.98 25.51 -7.58
C LYS A 70 11.25 25.02 -6.88
N ARG A 71 11.15 24.73 -5.60
CA ARG A 71 12.28 24.37 -4.72
C ARG A 71 12.98 23.08 -5.19
N TYR A 72 12.22 22.07 -5.58
CA TYR A 72 12.74 20.76 -6.01
C TYR A 72 12.83 20.60 -7.54
N ASN A 73 12.92 21.72 -8.25
CA ASN A 73 13.16 21.75 -9.69
C ASN A 73 12.20 20.86 -10.49
N TYR A 74 10.89 21.06 -10.30
CA TYR A 74 9.83 20.31 -11.00
C TYR A 74 9.93 18.79 -10.77
N ARG A 75 10.04 18.38 -9.51
CA ARG A 75 9.91 16.97 -9.17
C ARG A 75 8.50 16.49 -9.57
N ALA A 76 8.43 15.36 -10.28
CA ALA A 76 7.18 14.85 -10.85
C ALA A 76 6.05 14.72 -9.80
N GLU A 77 6.38 14.19 -8.63
CA GLU A 77 5.45 14.03 -7.52
C GLU A 77 4.84 15.37 -7.05
N ASP A 78 5.66 16.42 -6.91
CA ASP A 78 5.20 17.73 -6.47
C ASP A 78 4.31 18.40 -7.53
N LEU A 79 4.65 18.26 -8.82
CA LEU A 79 3.81 18.73 -9.92
C LEU A 79 2.47 17.99 -9.98
N LEU A 80 2.49 16.66 -9.83
CA LEU A 80 1.26 15.87 -9.83
C LEU A 80 0.38 16.18 -8.61
N ASN A 81 0.97 16.43 -7.44
CA ASN A 81 0.22 16.87 -6.26
C ASN A 81 -0.44 18.23 -6.49
N LEU A 82 0.25 19.16 -7.17
CA LEU A 82 -0.32 20.45 -7.56
C LEU A 82 -1.56 20.27 -8.46
N LEU A 83 -1.48 19.41 -9.47
CA LEU A 83 -2.60 19.13 -10.38
C LEU A 83 -3.77 18.44 -9.67
N LYS A 84 -3.49 17.47 -8.79
CA LYS A 84 -4.49 16.71 -8.02
C LYS A 84 -5.16 17.53 -6.91
N SER A 85 -4.72 18.76 -6.65
CA SER A 85 -5.43 19.67 -5.74
C SER A 85 -6.83 20.05 -6.23
N GLY A 86 -7.13 19.86 -7.52
CA GLY A 86 -8.37 20.28 -8.17
C GLY A 86 -8.44 21.80 -8.45
N LEU A 87 -7.36 22.55 -8.14
CA LEU A 87 -7.32 24.01 -8.28
C LEU A 87 -6.52 24.50 -9.48
N PHE A 88 -5.95 23.59 -10.26
CA PHE A 88 -5.08 23.92 -11.40
C PHE A 88 -5.76 23.70 -12.75
N GLY A 89 -6.16 24.77 -13.41
CA GLY A 89 -6.72 24.72 -14.76
C GLY A 89 -8.06 23.96 -14.86
N GLN A 90 -8.66 23.97 -16.05
CA GLN A 90 -9.86 23.21 -16.33
C GLN A 90 -9.49 21.80 -16.86
N LEU A 91 -8.77 21.04 -16.05
CA LEU A 91 -8.32 19.68 -16.39
C LEU A 91 -9.29 18.64 -15.83
N THR A 92 -9.64 17.67 -16.63
CA THR A 92 -10.41 16.52 -16.15
C THR A 92 -9.50 15.53 -15.41
N GLU A 93 -10.06 14.76 -14.49
CA GLU A 93 -9.31 13.68 -13.78
C GLU A 93 -8.64 12.73 -14.79
N MET A 94 -9.31 12.39 -15.89
CA MET A 94 -8.76 11.51 -16.91
C MET A 94 -7.53 12.12 -17.62
N GLU A 95 -7.50 13.43 -17.83
CA GLU A 95 -6.34 14.12 -18.42
C GLU A 95 -5.17 14.15 -17.44
N ILE A 96 -5.43 14.42 -16.17
CA ILE A 96 -4.41 14.37 -15.11
C ILE A 96 -3.85 12.95 -14.99
N ASP A 97 -4.70 11.92 -15.04
CA ASP A 97 -4.26 10.53 -14.97
C ASP A 97 -3.42 10.12 -16.19
N ARG A 98 -3.83 10.49 -17.40
CA ARG A 98 -3.04 10.25 -18.63
C ARG A 98 -1.67 10.94 -18.56
N PHE A 99 -1.65 12.19 -18.11
CA PHE A 99 -0.41 12.93 -17.93
C PHE A 99 0.48 12.25 -16.87
N SER A 100 -0.10 11.86 -15.74
CA SER A 100 0.59 11.15 -14.65
C SER A 100 1.18 9.82 -15.12
N GLN A 101 0.41 9.02 -15.87
CA GLN A 101 0.87 7.75 -16.43
C GLN A 101 2.05 7.94 -17.38
N TYR A 102 1.97 8.94 -18.26
CA TYR A 102 3.06 9.23 -19.18
C TYR A 102 4.31 9.74 -18.45
N VAL A 103 4.16 10.65 -17.50
CA VAL A 103 5.29 11.16 -16.69
C VAL A 103 6.00 10.03 -15.95
N ALA A 104 5.24 9.07 -15.41
CA ALA A 104 5.80 7.89 -14.76
C ALA A 104 6.46 6.93 -15.76
N TYR A 105 5.82 6.66 -16.91
CA TYR A 105 6.37 5.82 -17.97
C TYR A 105 7.72 6.37 -18.48
N ALA A 106 7.75 7.64 -18.86
CA ALA A 106 8.90 8.30 -19.47
C ALA A 106 9.92 8.83 -18.45
N ASP A 107 9.68 8.59 -17.15
CA ASP A 107 10.48 9.08 -16.03
C ASP A 107 10.86 10.57 -16.15
N ILE A 108 9.85 11.39 -16.41
CA ILE A 108 10.06 12.83 -16.61
C ILE A 108 10.38 13.50 -15.27
N LYS A 109 11.58 14.03 -15.13
CA LYS A 109 12.07 14.71 -13.94
C LYS A 109 12.77 16.02 -14.31
N GLY A 110 12.53 17.06 -13.53
CA GLY A 110 13.20 18.33 -13.65
C GLY A 110 12.64 19.25 -14.73
N ARG A 111 12.76 20.56 -14.49
CA ARG A 111 12.22 21.63 -15.34
C ARG A 111 12.56 21.47 -16.82
N THR A 112 13.80 21.14 -17.15
CA THR A 112 14.25 21.03 -18.54
C THR A 112 13.52 19.92 -19.30
N ARG A 113 13.20 18.80 -18.65
CA ARG A 113 12.46 17.68 -19.26
C ARG A 113 10.99 18.05 -19.48
N PHE A 114 10.34 18.74 -18.53
CA PHE A 114 8.96 19.20 -18.67
C PHE A 114 8.80 20.31 -19.73
N LEU A 115 9.80 21.13 -19.99
CA LEU A 115 9.77 22.16 -21.04
C LEU A 115 9.98 21.61 -22.44
N ARG A 116 10.55 20.40 -22.60
CA ARG A 116 10.76 19.75 -23.90
C ARG A 116 9.53 18.94 -24.29
N ASP A 117 9.36 18.76 -25.60
CA ASP A 117 8.31 17.88 -26.11
C ASP A 117 8.52 16.44 -25.66
N PHE A 118 7.42 15.82 -25.31
CA PHE A 118 7.36 14.39 -24.99
C PHE A 118 7.50 13.59 -26.28
N THR A 119 8.50 12.70 -26.34
CA THR A 119 8.82 11.93 -27.56
C THR A 119 8.95 10.43 -27.31
N ALA A 120 9.07 10.00 -26.06
CA ALA A 120 9.24 8.59 -25.72
C ALA A 120 7.92 7.82 -25.91
N ASP A 121 7.91 6.87 -26.83
CA ASP A 121 6.81 5.92 -27.01
C ASP A 121 7.31 4.72 -27.82
N SER A 122 7.94 3.74 -27.15
CA SER A 122 8.51 2.56 -27.80
C SER A 122 7.46 1.60 -28.36
N ALA A 123 6.24 1.65 -27.88
CA ALA A 123 5.19 0.71 -28.23
C ALA A 123 4.02 1.34 -29.02
N GLY A 124 4.06 2.64 -29.30
CA GLY A 124 2.95 3.34 -29.96
C GLY A 124 1.67 3.39 -29.12
N LYS A 125 1.81 3.42 -27.81
CA LYS A 125 0.69 3.36 -26.84
C LYS A 125 0.12 4.74 -26.50
N TYR A 126 0.90 5.82 -26.71
CA TYR A 126 0.57 7.14 -26.21
C TYR A 126 0.21 8.11 -27.33
N ASP A 127 -0.84 8.89 -27.14
CA ASP A 127 -1.12 10.05 -28.00
C ASP A 127 -0.21 11.22 -27.61
N LEU A 128 0.99 11.25 -28.22
CA LEU A 128 2.00 12.27 -27.94
C LEU A 128 1.54 13.68 -28.32
N VAL A 129 0.61 13.82 -29.26
CA VAL A 129 0.06 15.13 -29.67
C VAL A 129 -0.78 15.69 -28.53
N GLN A 130 -1.74 14.91 -28.03
CA GLN A 130 -2.58 15.30 -26.92
C GLN A 130 -1.76 15.53 -25.63
N LEU A 131 -0.79 14.65 -25.35
CA LEU A 131 0.10 14.79 -24.18
C LEU A 131 0.96 16.05 -24.23
N ASN A 132 1.46 16.44 -25.41
CA ASN A 132 2.21 17.70 -25.54
C ASN A 132 1.31 18.94 -25.43
N GLN A 133 0.07 18.87 -25.87
CA GLN A 133 -0.91 19.92 -25.61
C GLN A 133 -1.19 20.07 -24.10
N LEU A 134 -1.44 18.97 -23.40
CA LEU A 134 -1.61 18.98 -21.95
C LEU A 134 -0.37 19.53 -21.23
N ARG A 135 0.83 19.09 -21.65
CA ARG A 135 2.09 19.61 -21.12
C ARG A 135 2.18 21.12 -21.26
N GLN A 136 1.86 21.65 -22.43
CA GLN A 136 1.89 23.10 -22.67
C GLN A 136 0.89 23.82 -21.78
N THR A 137 -0.34 23.35 -21.69
CA THR A 137 -1.38 23.94 -20.84
C THR A 137 -0.97 23.96 -19.35
N ILE A 138 -0.23 22.94 -18.90
CA ILE A 138 0.22 22.83 -17.50
C ILE A 138 1.50 23.62 -17.26
N VAL A 139 2.51 23.40 -18.10
CA VAL A 139 3.88 23.84 -17.80
C VAL A 139 4.12 25.29 -18.19
N GLU A 140 3.50 25.82 -19.25
CA GLU A 140 3.74 27.21 -19.69
C GLU A 140 3.34 28.25 -18.63
N PRO A 141 2.09 28.26 -18.10
CA PRO A 141 1.71 29.25 -17.09
C PRO A 141 2.49 29.06 -15.78
N LEU A 142 2.81 27.81 -15.43
CA LEU A 142 3.59 27.50 -14.23
C LEU A 142 5.02 28.00 -14.36
N ASP A 143 5.67 27.79 -15.50
CA ASP A 143 7.05 28.23 -15.72
C ASP A 143 7.17 29.73 -15.86
N ASP A 144 6.18 30.40 -16.47
CA ASP A 144 6.15 31.85 -16.55
C ASP A 144 6.17 32.51 -15.16
N PHE A 145 5.40 31.97 -14.23
CA PHE A 145 5.41 32.44 -12.85
C PHE A 145 6.70 32.03 -12.10
N LEU A 146 7.03 30.73 -12.08
CA LEU A 146 8.12 30.19 -11.27
C LEU A 146 9.53 30.58 -11.77
N SER A 147 9.70 30.96 -13.03
CA SER A 147 10.98 31.44 -13.58
C SER A 147 11.26 32.92 -13.33
N ALA A 148 10.33 33.62 -12.68
CA ALA A 148 10.51 35.05 -12.38
C ALA A 148 11.79 35.31 -11.59
N ARG A 149 12.56 36.33 -12.03
CA ARG A 149 13.77 36.75 -11.31
C ARG A 149 13.40 37.40 -10.00
N PRO A 150 14.31 37.40 -9.00
CA PRO A 150 14.09 38.12 -7.74
C PRO A 150 13.72 39.58 -7.97
N GLN A 151 12.55 40.00 -7.47
CA GLN A 151 11.96 41.31 -7.67
C GLN A 151 11.19 41.75 -6.43
N LYS A 152 10.61 42.97 -6.46
CA LYS A 152 9.82 43.48 -5.34
C LYS A 152 8.63 42.58 -5.03
N GLY A 153 8.28 42.43 -3.76
CA GLY A 153 7.14 41.65 -3.29
C GLY A 153 5.83 42.06 -3.99
N LEU A 154 5.55 43.33 -4.20
CA LEU A 154 4.37 43.77 -4.97
C LEU A 154 4.36 43.21 -6.39
N SER A 155 5.49 43.21 -7.07
CA SER A 155 5.56 42.63 -8.44
C SER A 155 5.40 41.12 -8.46
N LEU A 156 5.81 40.41 -7.38
CA LEU A 156 5.53 38.96 -7.25
C LEU A 156 4.06 38.69 -6.97
N LEU A 157 3.40 39.53 -6.16
CA LEU A 157 1.95 39.45 -5.91
C LEU A 157 1.15 39.64 -7.20
N GLU A 158 1.51 40.68 -8.01
CA GLU A 158 0.89 40.89 -9.32
C GLU A 158 1.04 39.66 -10.23
N LYS A 159 2.24 39.06 -10.29
CA LYS A 159 2.50 37.85 -11.06
C LYS A 159 1.76 36.66 -10.50
N LEU A 160 1.69 36.47 -9.20
CA LEU A 160 0.89 35.44 -8.57
C LEU A 160 -0.58 35.58 -8.95
N THR A 161 -1.14 36.81 -8.86
CA THR A 161 -2.55 37.06 -9.25
C THR A 161 -2.79 36.74 -10.73
N GLN A 162 -1.87 37.12 -11.60
CA GLN A 162 -1.94 36.80 -13.04
C GLN A 162 -1.90 35.27 -13.26
N PHE A 163 -1.01 34.57 -12.56
CA PHE A 163 -0.92 33.11 -12.62
C PHE A 163 -2.20 32.44 -12.13
N LEU A 164 -2.71 32.85 -10.93
CA LEU A 164 -3.95 32.29 -10.36
C LEU A 164 -5.16 32.50 -11.31
N THR A 165 -5.21 33.64 -11.98
CA THR A 165 -6.24 33.93 -12.98
C THR A 165 -6.05 33.08 -14.25
N ALA A 166 -4.80 32.91 -14.73
CA ALA A 166 -4.50 32.12 -15.92
C ALA A 166 -4.87 30.65 -15.77
N ILE A 167 -4.76 30.10 -14.55
CA ILE A 167 -5.17 28.71 -14.24
C ILE A 167 -6.63 28.61 -13.79
N ALA A 168 -7.41 29.68 -13.84
CA ALA A 168 -8.81 29.73 -13.42
C ALA A 168 -9.04 29.20 -11.97
N LEU A 169 -8.14 29.56 -11.04
CA LEU A 169 -8.21 29.07 -9.65
C LEU A 169 -9.50 29.49 -8.93
N PRO A 170 -10.01 30.75 -9.04
CA PRO A 170 -11.27 31.13 -8.39
C PRO A 170 -12.45 30.27 -8.87
N GLU A 171 -12.54 30.05 -10.19
CA GLU A 171 -13.60 29.25 -10.81
C GLU A 171 -13.51 27.77 -10.40
N ASN A 172 -12.31 27.24 -10.28
CA ASN A 172 -12.09 25.86 -9.81
C ASN A 172 -12.43 25.71 -8.32
N LEU A 173 -12.12 26.74 -7.51
CA LEU A 173 -12.49 26.74 -6.09
C LEU A 173 -14.02 26.76 -5.94
N GLU A 174 -14.72 27.55 -6.74
CA GLU A 174 -16.19 27.57 -6.77
C GLU A 174 -16.77 26.25 -7.28
N ALA A 175 -16.13 25.60 -8.26
CA ALA A 175 -16.55 24.30 -8.76
C ALA A 175 -16.45 23.19 -7.69
N LEU A 176 -15.46 23.24 -6.80
CA LEU A 176 -15.34 22.33 -5.65
C LEU A 176 -16.52 22.41 -4.70
N LEU A 177 -17.23 23.56 -4.68
CA LEU A 177 -18.42 23.77 -3.83
C LEU A 177 -19.70 23.23 -4.47
N SER A 178 -19.65 22.73 -5.69
CA SER A 178 -20.82 22.16 -6.37
C SER A 178 -21.32 20.91 -5.65
N GLY A 179 -22.43 21.05 -4.92
CA GLY A 179 -22.99 19.98 -4.09
C GLY A 179 -22.50 19.95 -2.64
N ALA A 180 -21.67 20.92 -2.23
CA ALA A 180 -21.21 21.07 -0.85
C ALA A 180 -22.36 21.52 0.08
N SER A 181 -22.23 21.22 1.37
CA SER A 181 -23.12 21.72 2.42
C SER A 181 -22.95 23.23 2.66
N GLU A 182 -23.94 23.89 3.28
CA GLU A 182 -23.82 25.31 3.67
C GLU A 182 -22.60 25.57 4.57
N GLU A 183 -22.25 24.62 5.42
CA GLU A 183 -21.08 24.71 6.32
C GLU A 183 -19.76 24.66 5.55
N GLU A 184 -19.66 23.79 4.54
CA GLU A 184 -18.48 23.72 3.66
C GLU A 184 -18.34 24.99 2.83
N VAL A 185 -19.44 25.57 2.34
CA VAL A 185 -19.43 26.84 1.61
C VAL A 185 -18.90 27.96 2.51
N ASP A 186 -19.43 28.11 3.75
CA ASP A 186 -18.96 29.13 4.72
C ASP A 186 -17.48 28.92 5.03
N GLN A 187 -17.02 27.68 5.21
CA GLN A 187 -15.60 27.35 5.42
C GLN A 187 -14.72 27.90 4.28
N HIS A 188 -15.07 27.61 3.04
CA HIS A 188 -14.30 28.07 1.88
C HIS A 188 -14.29 29.60 1.76
N GLU A 189 -15.41 30.28 2.02
CA GLU A 189 -15.49 31.73 2.03
C GLU A 189 -14.58 32.35 3.10
N GLN A 190 -14.58 31.79 4.31
CA GLN A 190 -13.71 32.26 5.39
C GLN A 190 -12.24 32.02 5.06
N VAL A 191 -11.89 30.87 4.51
CA VAL A 191 -10.52 30.56 4.08
C VAL A 191 -10.06 31.49 2.96
N TRP A 192 -10.91 31.76 1.98
CA TRP A 192 -10.59 32.71 0.90
C TRP A 192 -10.36 34.14 1.44
N LYS A 193 -11.17 34.56 2.41
CA LYS A 193 -10.98 35.86 3.09
C LYS A 193 -9.64 35.90 3.80
N VAL A 194 -9.31 34.88 4.59
CA VAL A 194 -8.02 34.84 5.32
C VAL A 194 -6.84 34.84 4.34
N PHE A 195 -6.95 34.08 3.23
CA PHE A 195 -5.95 34.05 2.17
C PHE A 195 -5.76 35.47 1.56
N SER A 196 -6.85 36.16 1.25
CA SER A 196 -6.81 37.51 0.71
C SER A 196 -6.19 38.52 1.70
N ASP A 197 -6.54 38.40 2.99
CA ASP A 197 -5.97 39.23 4.04
C ASP A 197 -4.45 38.97 4.20
N LEU A 198 -4.00 37.73 4.07
CA LEU A 198 -2.56 37.38 4.08
C LEU A 198 -1.81 38.00 2.88
N LEU A 199 -2.40 37.98 1.69
CA LEU A 199 -1.79 38.60 0.51
C LEU A 199 -1.66 40.14 0.71
N MET A 200 -2.67 40.81 1.32
CA MET A 200 -2.58 42.22 1.67
C MET A 200 -1.50 42.50 2.71
N GLN A 201 -1.42 41.69 3.77
CA GLN A 201 -0.34 41.79 4.76
C GLN A 201 1.05 41.61 4.15
N MET A 202 1.20 40.64 3.22
CA MET A 202 2.46 40.47 2.49
C MET A 202 2.80 41.69 1.63
N ALA A 203 1.81 42.32 1.01
CA ALA A 203 2.01 43.59 0.28
C ALA A 203 2.52 44.73 1.18
N ASP A 204 1.93 44.85 2.36
CA ASP A 204 2.28 45.92 3.32
C ASP A 204 3.68 45.70 3.93
N ILE A 205 4.02 44.47 4.31
CA ILE A 205 5.27 44.14 5.02
C ILE A 205 6.43 43.99 4.02
N PHE A 206 6.27 43.21 2.97
CA PHE A 206 7.34 42.79 2.05
C PHE A 206 7.25 43.46 0.67
N GLY A 207 6.25 44.30 0.42
CA GLY A 207 5.96 44.85 -0.90
C GLY A 207 7.13 45.55 -1.59
N GLN A 208 8.01 46.21 -0.82
CA GLN A 208 9.20 46.89 -1.33
C GLN A 208 10.47 46.06 -1.27
N ASP A 209 10.45 44.90 -0.58
CA ASP A 209 11.61 44.05 -0.42
C ASP A 209 11.83 43.19 -1.67
N LYS A 210 13.09 42.94 -1.99
CA LYS A 210 13.45 42.08 -3.11
C LYS A 210 13.46 40.63 -2.66
N LEU A 211 12.50 39.84 -3.16
CA LEU A 211 12.32 38.43 -2.83
C LEU A 211 12.54 37.54 -4.06
N ALA A 212 13.02 36.34 -3.83
CA ALA A 212 12.93 35.25 -4.80
C ALA A 212 11.53 34.60 -4.73
N VAL A 213 11.10 33.90 -5.80
CA VAL A 213 9.77 33.30 -5.89
C VAL A 213 9.57 32.22 -4.82
N ASP A 214 10.60 31.42 -4.57
CA ASP A 214 10.59 30.35 -3.54
C ASP A 214 10.48 30.91 -2.12
N ASP A 215 11.23 31.98 -1.80
CA ASP A 215 11.11 32.65 -0.51
C ASP A 215 9.73 33.29 -0.33
N PHE A 216 9.21 33.91 -1.38
CA PHE A 216 7.88 34.51 -1.38
C PHE A 216 6.78 33.47 -1.14
N LEU A 217 6.84 32.32 -1.84
CA LEU A 217 5.88 31.21 -1.66
C LEU A 217 6.03 30.55 -0.28
N ALA A 218 7.25 30.43 0.24
CA ALA A 218 7.49 29.88 1.58
C ALA A 218 6.92 30.78 2.68
N LEU A 219 7.04 32.09 2.53
CA LEU A 219 6.43 33.06 3.45
C LEU A 219 4.91 32.97 3.41
N LEU A 220 4.31 32.95 2.22
CA LEU A 220 2.88 32.80 2.03
C LEU A 220 2.37 31.49 2.64
N GLY A 221 3.00 30.36 2.32
CA GLY A 221 2.66 29.04 2.85
C GLY A 221 2.76 28.97 4.37
N SER A 222 3.81 29.58 4.95
CA SER A 222 3.97 29.66 6.42
C SER A 222 2.87 30.48 7.07
N GLY A 223 2.49 31.60 6.45
CA GLY A 223 1.36 32.42 6.89
C GLY A 223 0.04 31.66 6.86
N MET A 224 -0.20 30.91 5.78
CA MET A 224 -1.41 30.09 5.63
C MET A 224 -1.46 28.93 6.63
N LEU A 225 -0.34 28.26 6.89
CA LEU A 225 -0.25 27.17 7.87
C LEU A 225 -0.49 27.64 9.31
N ALA A 226 -0.10 28.88 9.61
CA ALA A 226 -0.30 29.50 10.93
C ALA A 226 -1.67 30.16 11.08
N ALA A 227 -2.40 30.35 9.99
CA ALA A 227 -3.68 31.03 9.99
C ALA A 227 -4.83 30.13 10.43
N ASP A 228 -5.73 30.71 11.19
CA ASP A 228 -6.97 30.09 11.62
C ASP A 228 -8.17 30.86 11.05
N TYR A 229 -9.26 30.14 10.80
CA TYR A 229 -10.54 30.71 10.42
C TYR A 229 -11.63 30.28 11.39
N ARG A 230 -12.78 30.94 11.36
CA ARG A 230 -13.94 30.61 12.18
C ARG A 230 -15.19 30.58 11.31
N THR A 231 -15.90 29.46 11.39
CA THR A 231 -17.24 29.33 10.80
C THR A 231 -18.30 29.75 11.82
N ILE A 232 -19.46 30.14 11.34
CA ILE A 232 -20.64 30.46 12.17
C ILE A 232 -21.66 29.36 11.93
N PRO A 233 -22.21 28.72 12.99
CA PRO A 233 -23.18 27.65 12.76
C PRO A 233 -24.43 28.17 12.07
N ALA A 234 -24.95 27.44 11.10
CA ALA A 234 -26.16 27.78 10.34
C ALA A 234 -27.42 27.92 11.22
N THR A 235 -27.40 27.34 12.40
CA THR A 235 -28.47 27.43 13.38
C THR A 235 -27.95 27.75 14.78
N VAL A 236 -28.74 28.49 15.59
CA VAL A 236 -28.41 28.79 16.99
C VAL A 236 -28.68 27.60 17.90
N ASP A 237 -29.52 26.64 17.48
CA ASP A 237 -29.92 25.50 18.29
C ASP A 237 -28.97 24.31 18.01
N VAL A 238 -27.76 24.38 18.52
CA VAL A 238 -26.71 23.35 18.41
C VAL A 238 -26.13 23.04 19.78
N VAL A 239 -25.56 21.85 19.92
CA VAL A 239 -24.76 21.47 21.09
C VAL A 239 -23.42 22.19 21.00
N ASN A 240 -23.12 23.03 21.99
CA ASN A 240 -21.84 23.72 22.05
C ASN A 240 -20.75 22.80 22.61
N ILE A 241 -19.59 22.82 22.01
CA ILE A 241 -18.41 22.05 22.45
C ILE A 241 -17.29 23.06 22.75
N LYS A 242 -16.77 23.04 24.00
CA LYS A 242 -15.78 24.02 24.47
C LYS A 242 -14.69 23.33 25.29
N SER A 243 -13.55 24.04 25.44
CA SER A 243 -12.52 23.64 26.40
C SER A 243 -12.97 23.88 27.86
N TYR A 244 -12.46 23.09 28.78
CA TYR A 244 -12.63 23.31 30.23
C TYR A 244 -12.15 24.69 30.67
N ASP A 245 -11.17 25.28 30.00
CA ASP A 245 -10.61 26.61 30.33
C ASP A 245 -11.64 27.74 30.16
N LEU A 246 -12.71 27.48 29.41
CA LEU A 246 -13.75 28.47 29.11
C LEU A 246 -15.01 28.30 29.98
N VAL A 247 -14.96 27.41 30.98
CA VAL A 247 -16.08 27.13 31.87
C VAL A 247 -16.28 28.24 32.89
N GLN A 248 -17.54 28.69 33.03
CA GLN A 248 -18.00 29.63 34.06
C GLN A 248 -19.15 29.02 34.84
N PRO A 249 -19.41 29.45 36.08
CA PRO A 249 -20.60 29.04 36.81
C PRO A 249 -21.89 29.35 36.05
N HIS A 250 -22.85 28.43 36.12
CA HIS A 250 -24.19 28.55 35.49
C HIS A 250 -24.14 28.79 33.96
N THR A 251 -23.23 28.14 33.26
CA THR A 251 -23.05 28.29 31.80
C THR A 251 -24.19 27.66 31.01
N ALA A 252 -24.65 26.45 31.41
CA ALA A 252 -25.71 25.72 30.71
C ALA A 252 -26.53 24.84 31.68
N PRO A 253 -27.78 24.51 31.34
CA PRO A 253 -28.59 23.58 32.15
C PRO A 253 -27.96 22.18 32.23
N TYR A 254 -27.52 21.62 31.10
CA TYR A 254 -26.97 20.27 31.00
C TYR A 254 -25.53 20.29 30.49
N ILE A 255 -24.63 19.72 31.25
CA ILE A 255 -23.21 19.69 30.90
C ILE A 255 -22.65 18.28 30.91
N PHE A 256 -21.92 17.93 29.85
CA PHE A 256 -21.15 16.70 29.70
C PHE A 256 -19.67 17.01 29.64
N ALA A 257 -18.93 16.69 30.71
CA ALA A 257 -17.48 16.85 30.77
C ALA A 257 -16.80 15.52 30.43
N LEU A 258 -16.09 15.48 29.32
CA LEU A 258 -15.55 14.24 28.75
C LEU A 258 -14.02 14.19 28.89
N GLY A 259 -13.49 12.99 29.00
CA GLY A 259 -12.05 12.77 29.00
C GLY A 259 -11.35 13.25 30.25
N MET A 260 -11.99 13.14 31.42
CA MET A 260 -11.42 13.57 32.69
C MET A 260 -10.41 12.55 33.28
N SER A 261 -9.40 12.21 32.50
CA SER A 261 -8.25 11.42 32.93
C SER A 261 -7.15 12.31 33.56
N GLN A 262 -6.20 11.67 34.21
CA GLN A 262 -5.06 12.37 34.81
C GLN A 262 -4.21 13.11 33.78
N SER A 263 -4.12 12.59 32.56
CA SER A 263 -3.39 13.23 31.45
C SER A 263 -4.10 14.44 30.84
N ASN A 264 -5.43 14.55 31.02
CA ASN A 264 -6.26 15.50 30.30
C ASN A 264 -7.00 16.52 31.19
N PHE A 265 -7.24 16.18 32.43
CA PHE A 265 -7.85 17.09 33.40
C PHE A 265 -7.34 16.84 34.82
N PRO A 266 -6.62 17.79 35.44
CA PRO A 266 -6.22 19.11 34.93
C PRO A 266 -5.12 18.99 33.88
N LYS A 267 -5.13 19.89 32.89
CA LYS A 267 -4.08 19.94 31.87
C LYS A 267 -2.84 20.62 32.48
N ILE A 268 -1.87 19.83 32.92
CA ILE A 268 -0.60 20.33 33.42
C ILE A 268 0.22 20.81 32.20
N ALA A 269 0.40 22.12 32.05
CA ALA A 269 1.30 22.63 31.05
C ALA A 269 2.74 22.28 31.44
N GLN A 270 3.37 21.42 30.68
CA GLN A 270 4.79 21.13 30.81
C GLN A 270 5.60 22.28 30.21
N ASN A 271 6.57 22.78 30.96
CA ASN A 271 7.51 23.76 30.45
C ASN A 271 8.43 23.08 29.42
N LYS A 272 8.25 23.45 28.13
CA LYS A 272 9.06 22.96 27.00
C LYS A 272 10.17 23.94 26.58
N SER A 273 10.42 24.99 27.40
CA SER A 273 11.44 25.97 27.09
C SER A 273 12.84 25.56 27.57
N LEU A 274 13.86 26.31 27.13
CA LEU A 274 15.26 26.06 27.48
C LEU A 274 15.55 26.27 29.00
N LEU A 275 14.72 27.06 29.70
CA LEU A 275 14.84 27.31 31.13
C LEU A 275 13.79 26.55 31.90
N THR A 276 14.20 25.81 32.91
CA THR A 276 13.30 25.14 33.86
C THR A 276 12.57 26.17 34.72
N ASP A 277 11.47 25.80 35.35
CA ASP A 277 10.71 26.69 36.25
C ASP A 277 11.55 27.13 37.46
N GLU A 278 12.42 26.26 37.95
CA GLU A 278 13.36 26.56 39.04
C GLU A 278 14.39 27.62 38.63
N GLU A 279 14.97 27.48 37.42
CA GLU A 279 15.90 28.48 36.90
C GLU A 279 15.23 29.84 36.65
N ARG A 280 13.99 29.85 36.16
CA ARG A 280 13.18 31.07 36.00
C ARG A 280 12.90 31.73 37.34
N GLN A 281 12.59 30.96 38.37
CA GLN A 281 12.38 31.46 39.72
C GLN A 281 13.65 32.12 40.26
N LEU A 282 14.80 31.47 40.13
CA LEU A 282 16.10 32.00 40.55
C LEU A 282 16.44 33.33 39.83
N ILE A 283 16.16 33.39 38.52
CA ILE A 283 16.38 34.62 37.74
C ILE A 283 15.43 35.71 38.20
N ASN A 284 14.16 35.42 38.45
CA ASN A 284 13.17 36.38 38.94
C ASN A 284 13.58 36.91 40.31
N GLU A 285 14.06 36.07 41.22
CA GLU A 285 14.57 36.49 42.55
C GLU A 285 15.82 37.35 42.44
N ALA A 286 16.67 37.10 41.43
CA ALA A 286 17.91 37.86 41.24
C ALA A 286 17.70 39.21 40.52
N THR A 287 16.67 39.36 39.69
CA THR A 287 16.44 40.55 38.85
C THR A 287 15.51 41.59 39.50
N GLY A 288 14.80 41.22 40.59
CA GLY A 288 13.85 42.13 41.26
C GLY A 288 12.70 42.57 40.35
N ASP A 289 12.25 43.80 40.49
CA ASP A 289 11.04 44.35 39.82
C ASP A 289 11.17 44.61 38.30
N PHE A 290 12.31 44.37 37.67
CA PHE A 290 12.58 44.81 36.30
C PHE A 290 12.10 43.93 35.18
N SER A 291 11.99 42.64 35.38
CA SER A 291 11.33 41.68 34.47
C SER A 291 11.17 40.34 35.16
N SER A 292 10.00 39.74 35.09
CA SER A 292 9.76 38.40 35.64
C SER A 292 9.42 37.43 34.54
N PHE A 293 10.08 36.30 34.56
CA PHE A 293 9.62 35.16 33.76
C PHE A 293 8.33 34.61 34.38
N GLU A 294 7.36 34.31 33.51
CA GLU A 294 6.16 33.59 33.92
C GLU A 294 6.59 32.14 34.33
N ILE A 295 6.13 31.69 35.52
CA ILE A 295 6.39 30.33 36.01
C ILE A 295 5.10 29.54 35.88
N PRO A 296 4.94 28.74 34.78
CA PRO A 296 3.69 28.08 34.48
C PRO A 296 3.20 27.11 35.57
N SER A 297 4.10 26.45 36.29
CA SER A 297 3.76 25.45 37.33
C SER A 297 2.98 26.04 38.51
N LEU A 298 3.32 27.29 38.96
CA LEU A 298 2.65 27.94 40.10
C LEU A 298 1.24 28.42 39.73
N ASP A 299 1.05 28.93 38.53
CA ASP A 299 -0.25 29.45 38.08
C ASP A 299 -1.17 28.32 37.65
N ASN A 300 -0.65 27.20 37.14
CA ASN A 300 -1.43 26.05 36.72
C ASN A 300 -2.20 25.42 37.88
N VAL A 301 -1.62 25.31 39.06
CA VAL A 301 -2.34 24.72 40.22
C VAL A 301 -3.56 25.59 40.55
N LYS A 302 -3.43 26.90 40.58
CA LYS A 302 -4.56 27.82 40.85
C LYS A 302 -5.61 27.80 39.75
N LYS A 303 -5.19 27.77 38.47
CA LYS A 303 -6.07 27.65 37.29
C LYS A 303 -6.83 26.34 37.31
N ASN A 304 -6.18 25.25 37.65
CA ASN A 304 -6.78 23.92 37.72
C ASN A 304 -7.82 23.80 38.86
N HIS A 305 -7.53 24.33 40.04
CA HIS A 305 -8.50 24.41 41.14
C HIS A 305 -9.70 25.26 40.76
N PHE A 306 -9.46 26.42 40.11
CA PHE A 306 -10.52 27.32 39.66
C PHE A 306 -11.40 26.61 38.59
N ALA A 307 -10.78 25.92 37.60
CA ALA A 307 -11.50 25.17 36.59
C ALA A 307 -12.34 24.03 37.18
N ALA A 308 -11.78 23.30 38.16
CA ALA A 308 -12.50 22.23 38.86
C ALA A 308 -13.72 22.75 39.63
N LEU A 309 -13.56 23.83 40.39
CA LEU A 309 -14.66 24.47 41.11
C LEU A 309 -15.69 25.11 40.17
N SER A 310 -15.24 25.72 39.10
CA SER A 310 -16.13 26.30 38.07
C SER A 310 -16.96 25.19 37.37
N LEU A 311 -16.36 24.03 37.09
CA LEU A 311 -17.03 22.91 36.50
C LEU A 311 -18.13 22.35 37.42
N LEU A 312 -17.90 22.20 38.70
CA LEU A 312 -18.92 21.73 39.66
C LEU A 312 -20.13 22.69 39.76
N ASN A 313 -19.91 23.97 39.50
CA ASN A 313 -20.96 24.98 39.52
C ASN A 313 -21.47 25.36 38.12
N ALA A 314 -21.01 24.72 37.08
CA ALA A 314 -21.32 25.12 35.70
C ALA A 314 -22.72 24.76 35.26
N ALA A 315 -23.25 23.59 35.69
CA ALA A 315 -24.56 23.12 35.32
C ALA A 315 -25.64 23.60 36.31
N SER A 316 -26.79 24.06 35.80
CA SER A 316 -27.93 24.41 36.66
C SER A 316 -28.87 23.24 36.92
N GLN A 317 -28.85 22.16 36.10
CA GLN A 317 -29.72 21.00 36.27
C GLN A 317 -28.95 19.69 36.38
N SER A 318 -28.05 19.40 35.45
CA SER A 318 -27.32 18.12 35.44
C SER A 318 -25.88 18.27 34.92
N LEU A 319 -24.93 17.73 35.68
CA LEU A 319 -23.52 17.62 35.31
C LEU A 319 -23.17 16.13 35.21
N VAL A 320 -22.70 15.69 34.07
CA VAL A 320 -22.23 14.32 33.80
C VAL A 320 -20.71 14.40 33.53
N LEU A 321 -19.95 13.69 34.36
CA LEU A 321 -18.48 13.60 34.24
C LEU A 321 -18.12 12.24 33.69
N SER A 322 -17.12 12.16 32.79
CA SER A 322 -16.67 10.88 32.27
C SER A 322 -15.16 10.85 32.04
N TYR A 323 -14.59 9.67 32.20
CA TYR A 323 -13.19 9.42 31.81
C TYR A 323 -13.07 8.07 31.06
N PRO A 324 -12.13 7.94 30.12
CA PRO A 324 -11.83 6.67 29.51
C PRO A 324 -10.94 5.84 30.41
N GLN A 325 -11.14 4.52 30.47
CA GLN A 325 -10.23 3.60 31.17
C GLN A 325 -9.00 3.24 30.30
N VAL A 326 -9.19 3.34 28.98
CA VAL A 326 -8.14 3.09 27.99
C VAL A 326 -8.15 4.20 26.93
N ALA A 327 -7.02 4.78 26.63
CA ALA A 327 -6.82 5.71 25.54
C ALA A 327 -5.47 5.46 24.87
N ASN A 328 -5.38 5.61 23.55
CA ASN A 328 -4.13 5.47 22.78
C ASN A 328 -3.34 4.18 23.11
N GLU A 329 -4.04 3.04 23.20
CA GLU A 329 -3.48 1.70 23.49
C GLU A 329 -2.90 1.54 24.92
N GLY A 330 -3.10 2.52 25.81
CA GLY A 330 -2.67 2.48 27.21
C GLY A 330 -3.81 2.60 28.21
N GLU A 331 -3.61 2.13 29.43
CA GLU A 331 -4.52 2.38 30.56
C GLU A 331 -4.44 3.86 30.98
N GLU A 332 -5.59 4.48 31.19
CA GLU A 332 -5.71 5.88 31.64
C GLU A 332 -6.19 5.93 33.08
N ASP A 333 -5.42 6.63 33.92
CA ASP A 333 -5.81 6.89 35.28
C ASP A 333 -6.88 7.98 35.39
N ILE A 334 -7.78 7.83 36.32
CA ILE A 334 -8.80 8.81 36.63
C ILE A 334 -8.16 10.11 37.18
N SER A 335 -8.70 11.26 36.78
CA SER A 335 -8.30 12.57 37.31
C SER A 335 -8.31 12.60 38.84
N ILE A 336 -7.31 13.25 39.44
CA ILE A 336 -7.21 13.40 40.88
C ILE A 336 -8.45 14.08 41.50
N TYR A 337 -9.03 15.09 40.81
CA TYR A 337 -10.24 15.74 41.26
C TYR A 337 -11.45 14.82 41.22
N LEU A 338 -11.57 14.04 40.16
CA LEU A 338 -12.66 13.09 40.02
C LEU A 338 -12.58 12.01 41.11
N LYS A 339 -11.38 11.53 41.40
CA LYS A 339 -11.12 10.56 42.46
C LYS A 339 -11.51 11.11 43.83
N GLU A 340 -11.18 12.38 44.09
CA GLU A 340 -11.58 13.07 45.32
C GLU A 340 -13.10 13.22 45.44
N TRP A 341 -13.79 13.64 44.36
CA TRP A 341 -15.24 13.80 44.35
C TRP A 341 -15.99 12.47 44.53
N ILE A 342 -15.47 11.38 43.94
CA ILE A 342 -16.02 10.05 44.19
C ILE A 342 -15.84 9.66 45.68
N GLY A 343 -14.70 9.98 46.28
CA GLY A 343 -14.46 9.81 47.70
C GLY A 343 -15.42 10.59 48.62
N LEU A 344 -15.92 11.73 48.10
CA LEU A 344 -16.92 12.56 48.76
C LEU A 344 -18.38 12.11 48.50
N GLY A 345 -18.58 11.05 47.73
CA GLY A 345 -19.91 10.44 47.50
C GLY A 345 -20.49 10.66 46.10
N LEU A 346 -19.73 11.17 45.15
CA LEU A 346 -20.20 11.21 43.75
C LEU A 346 -20.40 9.78 43.23
N PRO A 347 -21.61 9.43 42.71
CA PRO A 347 -21.87 8.08 42.22
C PRO A 347 -21.08 7.75 40.98
N LEU A 348 -20.42 6.60 40.97
CA LEU A 348 -19.68 6.07 39.83
C LEU A 348 -20.53 5.02 39.11
N LEU A 349 -20.70 5.21 37.79
CA LEU A 349 -21.36 4.26 36.90
C LEU A 349 -20.32 3.67 35.94
N ASP A 350 -20.06 2.38 36.06
CA ASP A 350 -19.24 1.69 35.07
C ASP A 350 -20.05 1.43 33.78
N LYS A 351 -19.60 2.01 32.68
CA LYS A 351 -20.18 1.83 31.33
C LYS A 351 -19.25 1.02 30.42
N THR A 352 -18.35 0.24 31.01
CA THR A 352 -17.52 -0.70 30.26
C THR A 352 -18.44 -1.68 29.55
N ARG A 353 -18.31 -1.77 28.23
CA ARG A 353 -19.19 -2.63 27.41
C ARG A 353 -18.76 -4.09 27.59
N SER A 354 -19.35 -4.75 28.55
CA SER A 354 -19.29 -6.21 28.64
C SER A 354 -20.47 -6.89 27.92
N ARG A 355 -21.51 -6.13 27.51
CA ARG A 355 -22.74 -6.67 26.95
C ARG A 355 -23.36 -5.71 25.92
N LEU A 356 -23.98 -6.28 24.89
CA LEU A 356 -24.72 -5.52 23.88
C LEU A 356 -26.03 -4.98 24.42
N ALA A 357 -26.50 -3.87 23.82
CA ALA A 357 -27.77 -3.26 24.17
C ALA A 357 -28.93 -4.26 24.08
N ALA A 358 -29.74 -4.32 25.12
CA ALA A 358 -30.88 -5.22 25.23
C ALA A 358 -32.22 -4.48 25.35
N SER A 359 -32.20 -3.14 25.43
CA SER A 359 -33.41 -2.31 25.61
C SER A 359 -33.36 -1.07 24.71
N GLY A 360 -34.54 -0.48 24.48
CA GLY A 360 -34.67 0.77 23.73
C GLY A 360 -33.95 1.96 24.37
N ASP A 361 -33.79 1.96 25.70
CA ASP A 361 -33.12 3.02 26.44
C ASP A 361 -31.58 3.08 26.16
N GLU A 362 -31.05 1.99 25.66
CA GLU A 362 -29.64 1.88 25.29
C GLU A 362 -29.37 2.23 23.82
N ILE A 363 -30.39 2.64 23.06
CA ILE A 363 -30.34 3.00 21.65
C ILE A 363 -30.66 4.48 21.47
N GLY A 364 -29.79 5.20 20.78
CA GLY A 364 -29.97 6.64 20.56
C GLY A 364 -30.84 6.99 19.35
N ASN A 365 -30.63 6.30 18.23
CA ASN A 365 -31.41 6.46 16.99
C ASN A 365 -31.30 5.20 16.10
N TYR A 366 -31.92 5.22 14.91
CA TYR A 366 -31.92 4.04 14.03
C TYR A 366 -30.52 3.71 13.46
N LYS A 367 -29.60 4.68 13.29
CA LYS A 367 -28.23 4.46 12.86
C LYS A 367 -27.41 3.75 13.96
N ASP A 368 -27.65 4.12 15.22
CA ASP A 368 -27.04 3.44 16.38
C ASP A 368 -27.56 2.02 16.54
N LEU A 369 -28.87 1.81 16.35
CA LEU A 369 -29.48 0.47 16.33
C LEU A 369 -28.87 -0.40 15.21
N LEU A 370 -28.70 0.16 14.00
CA LEU A 370 -28.08 -0.53 12.88
C LEU A 370 -26.65 -0.94 13.20
N SER A 371 -25.82 -0.02 13.72
CA SER A 371 -24.42 -0.33 14.06
C SER A 371 -24.32 -1.35 15.20
N THR A 372 -25.25 -1.32 16.14
CA THR A 372 -25.32 -2.33 17.22
C THR A 372 -25.71 -3.70 16.66
N LEU A 373 -26.64 -3.77 15.71
CA LEU A 373 -27.01 -5.02 15.03
C LEU A 373 -25.85 -5.61 14.22
N ILE A 374 -25.08 -4.76 13.52
CA ILE A 374 -23.88 -5.20 12.80
C ILE A 374 -22.85 -5.77 13.79
N ALA A 375 -22.62 -5.08 14.91
CA ALA A 375 -21.71 -5.57 15.95
C ALA A 375 -22.16 -6.91 16.55
N VAL A 376 -23.46 -7.10 16.76
CA VAL A 376 -24.03 -8.38 17.21
C VAL A 376 -23.71 -9.51 16.24
N ASN A 377 -23.85 -9.27 14.92
CA ASN A 377 -23.60 -10.29 13.92
C ASN A 377 -22.09 -10.60 13.71
N GLN A 378 -21.21 -9.67 14.06
CA GLN A 378 -19.77 -9.86 13.92
C GLN A 378 -19.11 -10.54 15.12
N LEU A 379 -19.73 -10.45 16.29
CA LEU A 379 -19.24 -11.13 17.48
C LEU A 379 -19.79 -12.55 17.47
N ASP A 380 -18.88 -13.53 17.48
CA ASP A 380 -19.21 -14.95 17.72
C ASP A 380 -19.56 -15.07 19.21
N LEU A 381 -20.81 -14.73 19.52
CA LEU A 381 -21.26 -14.66 20.89
C LEU A 381 -21.85 -16.02 21.27
N ASP A 382 -21.11 -16.79 22.06
CA ASP A 382 -21.65 -17.85 22.92
C ASP A 382 -22.57 -17.27 24.03
N GLN A 383 -23.35 -16.25 23.69
CA GLN A 383 -24.19 -15.56 24.63
C GLN A 383 -25.63 -16.13 24.57
N GLU A 384 -26.07 -16.73 25.65
CA GLU A 384 -27.47 -17.08 25.82
C GLU A 384 -28.32 -15.80 25.93
N TRP A 385 -29.24 -15.62 24.99
CA TRP A 385 -30.16 -14.50 24.93
C TRP A 385 -31.42 -14.83 25.76
N SER A 386 -31.80 -13.94 26.68
CA SER A 386 -33.07 -14.04 27.38
C SER A 386 -34.25 -13.89 26.41
N GLN A 387 -35.42 -14.36 26.78
CA GLN A 387 -36.64 -14.25 25.97
C GLN A 387 -37.00 -12.77 25.69
N GLU A 388 -36.71 -11.87 26.62
CA GLU A 388 -36.95 -10.42 26.48
C GLU A 388 -35.99 -9.82 25.44
N GLU A 389 -34.70 -10.17 25.48
CA GLU A 389 -33.67 -9.74 24.51
C GLU A 389 -33.99 -10.25 23.11
N GLN A 390 -34.41 -11.50 22.96
CA GLN A 390 -34.86 -12.05 21.67
C GLN A 390 -36.08 -11.29 21.11
N SER A 391 -37.04 -10.96 21.97
CA SER A 391 -38.22 -10.18 21.60
C SER A 391 -37.81 -8.76 21.16
N PHE A 392 -36.93 -8.11 21.92
CA PHE A 392 -36.37 -6.80 21.57
C PHE A 392 -35.74 -6.80 20.19
N TRP A 393 -34.80 -7.72 19.92
CA TRP A 393 -34.10 -7.77 18.64
C TRP A 393 -35.03 -8.12 17.48
N SER A 394 -36.04 -8.95 17.68
CA SER A 394 -37.02 -9.27 16.64
C SER A 394 -37.82 -8.02 16.22
N VAL A 395 -38.22 -7.18 17.18
CA VAL A 395 -38.88 -5.91 16.91
C VAL A 395 -37.94 -4.90 16.28
N ALA A 396 -36.69 -4.80 16.79
CA ALA A 396 -35.64 -3.89 16.30
C ALA A 396 -35.29 -4.16 14.83
N VAL A 397 -35.10 -5.41 14.45
CA VAL A 397 -34.81 -5.79 13.04
C VAL A 397 -35.97 -5.42 12.11
N ARG A 398 -37.20 -5.66 12.55
CA ARG A 398 -38.40 -5.27 11.78
C ARG A 398 -38.52 -3.76 11.61
N TYR A 399 -38.26 -3.01 12.67
CA TYR A 399 -38.23 -1.54 12.63
C TYR A 399 -37.16 -1.03 11.67
N LEU A 400 -35.95 -1.56 11.76
CA LEU A 400 -34.85 -1.18 10.89
C LEU A 400 -35.16 -1.44 9.40
N ARG A 401 -35.68 -2.62 9.07
CA ARG A 401 -36.06 -2.94 7.68
C ARG A 401 -37.06 -1.91 7.13
N LYS A 402 -38.08 -1.55 7.95
CA LYS A 402 -39.06 -0.53 7.57
C LYS A 402 -38.40 0.85 7.38
N ARG A 403 -37.51 1.24 8.29
CA ARG A 403 -36.84 2.56 8.28
C ARG A 403 -35.88 2.71 7.13
N LEU A 404 -35.08 1.69 6.86
CA LEU A 404 -34.13 1.66 5.72
C LEU A 404 -34.89 1.73 4.39
N ALA A 405 -35.98 0.98 4.24
CA ALA A 405 -36.81 1.04 3.05
C ALA A 405 -37.45 2.44 2.84
N GLN A 406 -37.90 3.08 3.90
CA GLN A 406 -38.48 4.44 3.85
C GLN A 406 -37.42 5.49 3.39
N ASN A 407 -36.17 5.32 3.81
CA ASN A 407 -35.09 6.22 3.49
C ASN A 407 -34.33 5.81 2.21
N GLN A 408 -34.77 4.77 1.51
CA GLN A 408 -34.13 4.22 0.32
C GLN A 408 -32.66 3.85 0.53
N ILE A 409 -32.30 3.45 1.76
CA ILE A 409 -30.94 3.05 2.13
C ILE A 409 -30.75 1.57 1.81
N SER A 410 -29.87 1.28 0.89
CA SER A 410 -29.36 -0.06 0.60
C SER A 410 -28.12 -0.32 1.45
N LEU A 411 -28.16 -1.35 2.30
CA LEU A 411 -26.96 -1.74 3.06
C LEU A 411 -26.02 -2.52 2.16
N PRO A 412 -24.74 -2.16 2.11
CA PRO A 412 -23.74 -3.00 1.48
C PRO A 412 -23.67 -4.35 2.21
N GLN A 413 -23.56 -5.43 1.47
CA GLN A 413 -23.28 -6.73 2.09
C GLN A 413 -21.87 -6.69 2.67
N VAL A 414 -21.76 -6.68 4.00
CA VAL A 414 -20.49 -6.94 4.67
C VAL A 414 -20.25 -8.45 4.63
N LEU A 415 -19.25 -8.86 3.88
CA LEU A 415 -18.94 -10.27 3.71
C LEU A 415 -17.67 -10.57 4.51
N ASP A 416 -17.72 -11.58 5.36
CA ASP A 416 -16.54 -12.12 6.05
C ASP A 416 -15.62 -12.90 5.09
N THR A 417 -16.01 -12.97 3.83
CA THR A 417 -15.30 -13.68 2.79
C THR A 417 -15.18 -12.82 1.55
N VAL A 418 -14.01 -12.82 0.94
CA VAL A 418 -13.80 -12.20 -0.37
C VAL A 418 -14.41 -13.11 -1.43
N LYS A 419 -15.39 -12.61 -2.17
CA LYS A 419 -16.08 -13.39 -3.21
C LYS A 419 -15.48 -13.13 -4.57
N SER A 420 -15.25 -14.21 -5.30
CA SER A 420 -15.01 -14.18 -6.75
C SER A 420 -16.32 -14.44 -7.48
N SER A 421 -16.52 -13.75 -8.60
CA SER A 421 -17.66 -14.01 -9.50
C SER A 421 -17.30 -15.07 -10.53
N LYS A 422 -18.28 -15.86 -10.95
CA LYS A 422 -18.10 -16.75 -12.11
C LYS A 422 -18.05 -15.89 -13.37
N VAL A 423 -17.05 -16.14 -14.21
CA VAL A 423 -16.94 -15.57 -15.56
C VAL A 423 -18.04 -16.18 -16.43
N SER A 424 -18.69 -15.38 -17.27
CA SER A 424 -19.74 -15.89 -18.17
C SER A 424 -19.17 -16.91 -19.14
N ASP A 425 -19.97 -17.89 -19.50
CA ASP A 425 -19.56 -18.97 -20.42
C ASP A 425 -19.20 -18.40 -21.80
N GLU A 426 -19.82 -17.29 -22.22
CA GLU A 426 -19.50 -16.57 -23.47
C GLU A 426 -18.06 -16.05 -23.47
N VAL A 427 -17.63 -15.38 -22.36
CA VAL A 427 -16.26 -14.87 -22.23
C VAL A 427 -15.26 -16.03 -22.18
N LEU A 428 -15.61 -17.11 -21.49
CA LEU A 428 -14.75 -18.31 -21.41
C LEU A 428 -14.56 -18.93 -22.79
N GLN A 429 -15.62 -19.03 -23.61
CA GLN A 429 -15.57 -19.56 -24.96
C GLN A 429 -14.73 -18.71 -25.90
N ILE A 430 -14.77 -17.38 -25.76
CA ILE A 430 -13.89 -16.49 -26.53
C ILE A 430 -12.42 -16.72 -26.17
N ARG A 431 -12.12 -16.90 -24.88
CA ARG A 431 -10.75 -17.02 -24.39
C ARG A 431 -10.19 -18.44 -24.47
N PHE A 432 -11.03 -19.44 -24.23
CA PHE A 432 -10.72 -20.86 -24.20
C PHE A 432 -11.78 -21.66 -24.98
N PRO A 433 -11.76 -21.61 -26.32
CA PRO A 433 -12.71 -22.35 -27.13
C PRO A 433 -12.66 -23.85 -26.86
N ASP A 434 -13.83 -24.53 -26.82
CA ASP A 434 -13.91 -25.97 -26.53
C ASP A 434 -13.40 -26.87 -27.68
N ASP A 435 -13.37 -26.32 -28.90
CA ASP A 435 -12.88 -27.01 -30.10
C ASP A 435 -11.35 -26.97 -30.23
N GLN A 436 -10.65 -26.27 -29.31
CA GLN A 436 -9.20 -26.15 -29.34
C GLN A 436 -8.59 -26.69 -28.04
N PRO A 437 -7.34 -27.22 -28.11
CA PRO A 437 -6.62 -27.61 -26.91
C PRO A 437 -6.42 -26.42 -25.98
N PHE A 438 -6.57 -26.66 -24.67
CA PHE A 438 -6.34 -25.62 -23.67
C PHE A 438 -4.84 -25.32 -23.53
N HIS A 439 -4.43 -24.11 -23.83
CA HIS A 439 -3.04 -23.68 -23.73
C HIS A 439 -2.67 -23.25 -22.32
N LEU A 440 -1.66 -23.90 -21.71
CA LEU A 440 -1.17 -23.56 -20.38
C LEU A 440 0.37 -23.66 -20.35
N SER A 441 1.05 -22.63 -19.90
CA SER A 441 2.50 -22.62 -19.68
C SER A 441 2.85 -23.03 -18.24
N ALA A 442 4.11 -23.40 -17.98
CA ALA A 442 4.58 -23.69 -16.63
C ALA A 442 4.46 -22.47 -15.70
N SER A 443 4.69 -21.26 -16.22
CA SER A 443 4.48 -20.02 -15.46
C SER A 443 3.00 -19.75 -15.19
N GLY A 444 2.13 -20.02 -16.14
CA GLY A 444 0.67 -19.95 -15.98
C GLY A 444 0.16 -20.91 -14.91
N LEU A 445 0.65 -22.16 -14.92
CA LEU A 445 0.35 -23.16 -13.89
C LEU A 445 0.79 -22.66 -12.49
N THR A 446 2.01 -22.18 -12.37
CA THR A 446 2.52 -21.64 -11.12
C THR A 446 1.70 -20.45 -10.62
N THR A 447 1.30 -19.53 -11.51
CA THR A 447 0.44 -18.39 -11.18
C THR A 447 -0.94 -18.85 -10.69
N PHE A 448 -1.53 -19.86 -11.33
CA PHE A 448 -2.82 -20.43 -10.92
C PHE A 448 -2.75 -21.03 -9.51
N TYR A 449 -1.69 -21.77 -9.20
CA TYR A 449 -1.50 -22.33 -7.87
C TYR A 449 -0.99 -21.34 -6.82
N ASN A 450 -0.43 -20.20 -7.23
CA ASN A 450 -0.14 -19.09 -6.31
C ASN A 450 -1.44 -18.46 -5.81
N ASN A 451 -2.31 -18.08 -6.74
CA ASN A 451 -3.62 -17.49 -6.48
C ASN A 451 -4.42 -17.52 -7.79
N GLN A 452 -5.55 -18.21 -7.80
CA GLN A 452 -6.37 -18.33 -9.02
C GLN A 452 -6.80 -16.97 -9.58
N TYR A 453 -7.00 -15.97 -8.71
CA TYR A 453 -7.36 -14.62 -9.14
C TYR A 453 -6.20 -13.92 -9.88
N LEU A 454 -4.94 -14.16 -9.50
CA LEU A 454 -3.79 -13.67 -10.28
C LEU A 454 -3.77 -14.26 -11.69
N TYR A 455 -4.08 -15.56 -11.82
CA TYR A 455 -4.21 -16.18 -13.13
C TYR A 455 -5.30 -15.50 -13.95
N PHE A 456 -6.45 -15.23 -13.36
CA PHE A 456 -7.55 -14.50 -14.01
C PHE A 456 -7.10 -13.13 -14.53
N ILE A 457 -6.43 -12.32 -13.71
CA ILE A 457 -5.96 -10.99 -14.10
C ILE A 457 -4.94 -11.07 -15.24
N HIS A 458 -3.91 -11.92 -15.12
CA HIS A 458 -2.79 -11.93 -16.06
C HIS A 458 -3.05 -12.74 -17.33
N TYR A 459 -3.80 -13.86 -17.24
CA TYR A 459 -3.97 -14.79 -18.36
C TYR A 459 -5.36 -14.78 -18.98
N VAL A 460 -6.41 -14.44 -18.23
CA VAL A 460 -7.77 -14.32 -18.79
C VAL A 460 -8.02 -12.89 -19.27
N LEU A 461 -7.87 -11.90 -18.38
CA LEU A 461 -8.03 -10.48 -18.73
C LEU A 461 -6.82 -9.88 -19.45
N GLN A 462 -5.66 -10.51 -19.36
CA GLN A 462 -4.39 -10.06 -19.95
C GLN A 462 -3.96 -8.65 -19.51
N LEU A 463 -4.31 -8.29 -18.27
CA LEU A 463 -3.84 -7.04 -17.69
C LEU A 463 -2.34 -7.15 -17.36
N GLN A 464 -1.62 -6.10 -17.69
CA GLN A 464 -0.17 -5.99 -17.47
C GLN A 464 0.11 -4.85 -16.49
N GLU A 465 1.21 -4.96 -15.78
CA GLU A 465 1.73 -3.85 -14.99
C GLU A 465 2.16 -2.69 -15.90
N GLN A 466 2.23 -1.50 -15.35
CA GLN A 466 2.63 -0.31 -16.08
C GLN A 466 4.10 -0.46 -16.54
N ASP A 467 4.33 -0.32 -17.84
CA ASP A 467 5.67 -0.34 -18.40
C ASP A 467 6.45 0.94 -18.01
N SER A 468 7.77 0.83 -17.96
CA SER A 468 8.69 1.96 -17.80
C SER A 468 9.68 1.96 -18.96
N ILE A 469 10.21 3.13 -19.30
CA ILE A 469 11.32 3.23 -20.27
C ILE A 469 12.62 2.65 -19.70
N HIS A 470 12.74 2.58 -18.36
CA HIS A 470 13.92 2.00 -17.73
C HIS A 470 13.91 0.47 -17.80
N PRO A 471 15.08 -0.16 -17.94
CA PRO A 471 15.18 -1.61 -17.95
C PRO A 471 14.74 -2.18 -16.59
N ASP A 472 13.79 -3.11 -16.62
CA ASP A 472 13.33 -3.89 -15.47
C ASP A 472 14.07 -5.25 -15.36
N HIS A 473 13.71 -6.03 -14.35
CA HIS A 473 14.31 -7.36 -14.14
C HIS A 473 14.13 -8.32 -15.33
N ARG A 474 13.07 -8.17 -16.13
CA ARG A 474 12.83 -8.99 -17.33
C ARG A 474 13.82 -8.58 -18.43
N HIS A 475 14.03 -7.28 -18.61
CA HIS A 475 15.01 -6.76 -19.57
C HIS A 475 16.43 -7.17 -19.19
N HIS A 476 16.78 -7.14 -17.90
CA HIS A 476 18.06 -7.61 -17.37
C HIS A 476 18.26 -9.12 -17.63
N GLY A 477 17.22 -9.92 -17.38
CA GLY A 477 17.23 -11.35 -17.70
C GLY A 477 17.46 -11.60 -19.20
N ASN A 478 16.65 -10.97 -20.07
CA ASN A 478 16.75 -11.13 -21.51
C ASN A 478 18.11 -10.70 -22.06
N TYR A 479 18.71 -9.64 -21.50
CA TYR A 479 20.05 -9.18 -21.87
C TYR A 479 21.12 -10.24 -21.58
N LEU A 480 21.10 -10.85 -20.40
CA LEU A 480 22.02 -11.93 -20.02
C LEU A 480 21.76 -13.22 -20.85
N HIS A 481 20.50 -13.60 -21.07
CA HIS A 481 20.15 -14.69 -21.96
C HIS A 481 20.76 -14.51 -23.35
N ARG A 482 20.63 -13.30 -23.90
CA ARG A 482 21.18 -12.99 -25.24
C ARG A 482 22.69 -13.10 -25.29
N ILE A 483 23.39 -12.65 -24.26
CA ILE A 483 24.86 -12.79 -24.17
C ILE A 483 25.24 -14.28 -24.17
N PHE A 484 24.61 -15.10 -23.33
CA PHE A 484 24.95 -16.53 -23.26
C PHE A 484 24.49 -17.31 -24.49
N GLU A 485 23.36 -16.96 -25.11
CA GLU A 485 22.96 -17.52 -26.41
C GLU A 485 24.06 -17.34 -27.48
N LEU A 486 24.67 -16.16 -27.53
CA LEU A 486 25.72 -15.85 -28.47
C LEU A 486 27.07 -16.49 -28.09
N ALA A 487 27.47 -16.39 -26.81
CA ALA A 487 28.76 -16.86 -26.31
C ALA A 487 28.93 -18.39 -26.37
N LEU A 488 27.82 -19.15 -26.23
CA LEU A 488 27.84 -20.61 -26.23
C LEU A 488 27.79 -21.21 -27.64
N LYS A 489 27.59 -20.41 -28.68
CA LYS A 489 27.72 -20.89 -30.07
C LYS A 489 29.20 -21.14 -30.36
N ASP A 490 29.53 -22.43 -30.59
CA ASP A 490 30.91 -22.79 -30.88
C ASP A 490 31.34 -22.30 -32.28
N ASN A 491 32.41 -21.53 -32.34
CA ASN A 491 33.00 -21.00 -33.55
C ASN A 491 34.51 -21.33 -33.62
N GLY A 492 35.02 -22.22 -32.77
CA GLY A 492 36.41 -22.61 -32.69
C GLY A 492 37.31 -21.63 -31.90
N GLN A 493 36.76 -20.55 -31.36
CA GLN A 493 37.49 -19.60 -30.51
C GLN A 493 37.41 -19.97 -29.03
N PRO A 494 38.37 -19.53 -28.18
CA PRO A 494 38.26 -19.68 -26.72
C PRO A 494 36.97 -19.03 -26.18
N PHE A 495 36.38 -19.63 -25.15
CA PHE A 495 35.10 -19.18 -24.59
C PHE A 495 35.15 -17.70 -24.14
N ASP A 496 36.25 -17.26 -23.52
CA ASP A 496 36.38 -15.87 -23.04
C ASP A 496 36.35 -14.87 -24.21
N GLN A 497 36.93 -15.20 -25.35
CA GLN A 497 36.86 -14.35 -26.53
C GLN A 497 35.42 -14.32 -27.10
N ARG A 498 34.75 -15.46 -27.15
CA ARG A 498 33.35 -15.54 -27.58
C ARG A 498 32.42 -14.75 -26.67
N LEU A 499 32.68 -14.74 -25.35
CA LEU A 499 31.89 -13.98 -24.38
C LEU A 499 32.03 -12.47 -24.63
N GLU A 500 33.25 -11.96 -24.78
CA GLU A 500 33.46 -10.53 -25.04
C GLU A 500 32.86 -10.09 -26.40
N GLU A 501 32.96 -10.96 -27.42
CA GLU A 501 32.29 -10.72 -28.71
C GLU A 501 30.76 -10.73 -28.56
N ALA A 502 30.22 -11.62 -27.74
CA ALA A 502 28.78 -11.70 -27.46
C ALA A 502 28.27 -10.44 -26.73
N ILE A 503 29.00 -9.98 -25.71
CA ILE A 503 28.72 -8.72 -25.01
C ILE A 503 28.72 -7.55 -26.02
N ALA A 504 29.79 -7.44 -26.83
CA ALA A 504 29.89 -6.37 -27.79
C ALA A 504 28.75 -6.37 -28.83
N ARG A 505 28.35 -7.55 -29.30
CA ARG A 505 27.20 -7.69 -30.26
C ARG A 505 25.87 -7.35 -29.60
N THR A 506 25.63 -7.80 -28.36
CA THR A 506 24.40 -7.48 -27.63
C THR A 506 24.32 -5.98 -27.39
N ASN A 507 25.42 -5.30 -27.08
CA ASN A 507 25.52 -3.85 -26.91
C ASN A 507 25.27 -3.06 -28.20
N GLN A 508 25.47 -3.68 -29.36
CA GLN A 508 25.18 -3.08 -30.67
C GLN A 508 23.74 -3.29 -31.13
N ASP A 509 23.00 -4.14 -30.46
CA ASP A 509 21.58 -4.36 -30.76
C ASP A 509 20.77 -3.10 -30.43
N LYS A 510 19.94 -2.65 -31.40
CA LYS A 510 19.19 -1.40 -31.28
C LYS A 510 18.23 -1.38 -30.09
N ASP A 511 17.62 -2.51 -29.77
CA ASP A 511 16.66 -2.61 -28.70
C ASP A 511 17.34 -2.46 -27.33
N TYR A 512 18.52 -3.08 -27.15
CA TYR A 512 19.31 -2.91 -25.93
C TYR A 512 20.00 -1.55 -25.86
N GLN A 513 20.41 -0.97 -26.99
CA GLN A 513 20.90 0.41 -27.00
C GLN A 513 19.82 1.39 -26.54
N ALA A 514 18.60 1.25 -27.02
CA ALA A 514 17.49 2.11 -26.63
C ALA A 514 17.20 2.01 -25.12
N LEU A 515 17.32 0.81 -24.54
CA LEU A 515 17.06 0.57 -23.12
C LEU A 515 18.19 1.07 -22.19
N TYR A 516 19.44 0.81 -22.55
CA TYR A 516 20.56 1.01 -21.62
C TYR A 516 21.38 2.29 -21.86
N GLN A 517 21.25 2.95 -23.00
CA GLN A 517 22.02 4.16 -23.30
C GLN A 517 21.27 5.48 -23.04
N GLN A 518 20.04 5.42 -22.58
CA GLN A 518 19.20 6.60 -22.39
C GLN A 518 19.64 7.50 -21.22
N ASP A 519 20.21 6.92 -20.15
CA ASP A 519 20.65 7.63 -18.95
C ASP A 519 21.83 6.91 -18.28
N GLU A 520 22.42 7.55 -17.26
CA GLU A 520 23.60 7.03 -16.57
C GLU A 520 23.27 5.82 -15.67
N GLU A 521 22.07 5.76 -15.09
CA GLU A 521 21.64 4.66 -14.22
C GLU A 521 21.43 3.37 -15.03
N SER A 522 20.80 3.48 -16.20
CA SER A 522 20.65 2.35 -17.12
C SER A 522 21.99 1.84 -17.63
N ARG A 523 22.94 2.74 -17.96
CA ARG A 523 24.32 2.37 -18.36
C ARG A 523 25.10 1.69 -17.24
N PHE A 524 24.95 2.17 -16.02
CA PHE A 524 25.54 1.54 -14.84
C PHE A 524 25.01 0.13 -14.62
N SER A 525 23.67 -0.04 -14.72
CA SER A 525 23.03 -1.35 -14.64
C SER A 525 23.54 -2.31 -15.72
N GLN A 526 23.74 -1.84 -16.96
CA GLN A 526 24.33 -2.62 -18.04
C GLN A 526 25.74 -3.11 -17.69
N GLY A 527 26.60 -2.23 -17.15
CA GLY A 527 27.93 -2.60 -16.71
C GLY A 527 27.94 -3.69 -15.64
N ILE A 528 27.02 -3.62 -14.66
CA ILE A 528 26.86 -4.69 -13.66
C ILE A 528 26.47 -6.02 -14.32
N LEU A 529 25.56 -6.01 -15.30
CA LEU A 529 25.15 -7.24 -16.00
C LEU A 529 26.29 -7.86 -16.78
N GLU A 530 27.16 -7.05 -17.41
CA GLU A 530 28.37 -7.53 -18.08
C GLU A 530 29.36 -8.18 -17.11
N ASP A 531 29.51 -7.61 -15.90
CA ASP A 531 30.39 -8.17 -14.87
C ASP A 531 29.79 -9.49 -14.31
N ILE A 532 28.47 -9.57 -14.17
CA ILE A 532 27.78 -10.83 -13.84
C ILE A 532 28.04 -11.88 -14.91
N ALA A 533 27.94 -11.54 -16.19
CA ALA A 533 28.22 -12.46 -17.29
C ALA A 533 29.66 -12.99 -17.23
N ARG A 534 30.67 -12.11 -16.97
CA ARG A 534 32.08 -12.49 -16.81
C ARG A 534 32.30 -13.39 -15.58
N ALA A 535 31.62 -13.12 -14.46
CA ALA A 535 31.72 -13.96 -13.28
C ALA A 535 31.18 -15.39 -13.53
N ILE A 536 30.01 -15.50 -14.17
CA ILE A 536 29.40 -16.79 -14.55
C ILE A 536 30.27 -17.57 -15.54
N ALA A 537 31.06 -16.89 -16.37
CA ALA A 537 31.95 -17.54 -17.32
C ALA A 537 32.93 -18.53 -16.66
N SER A 538 33.27 -18.33 -15.39
CA SER A 538 34.11 -19.25 -14.62
C SER A 538 33.51 -20.66 -14.53
N LEU A 539 32.19 -20.78 -14.43
CA LEU A 539 31.51 -22.06 -14.40
C LEU A 539 31.64 -22.83 -15.73
N PHE A 540 31.57 -22.14 -16.86
CA PHE A 540 31.73 -22.76 -18.17
C PHE A 540 33.17 -23.22 -18.43
N ARG A 541 34.19 -22.56 -17.84
CA ARG A 541 35.60 -22.98 -17.91
C ARG A 541 35.82 -24.26 -17.11
N THR A 542 35.16 -24.42 -15.98
CA THR A 542 35.30 -25.60 -15.10
C THR A 542 34.54 -26.83 -15.63
N ASN A 543 33.44 -26.59 -16.34
CA ASN A 543 32.53 -27.65 -16.78
C ASN A 543 32.67 -27.96 -18.29
N GLN A 544 33.84 -28.44 -18.69
CA GLN A 544 34.17 -28.75 -20.10
C GLN A 544 33.52 -30.04 -20.61
N ALA A 545 32.93 -30.86 -19.74
CA ALA A 545 32.34 -32.13 -20.10
C ALA A 545 30.94 -32.03 -20.79
N ILE A 546 30.40 -30.83 -20.86
CA ILE A 546 29.07 -30.57 -21.42
C ILE A 546 29.17 -30.05 -22.85
N GLN A 547 28.39 -30.65 -23.76
CA GLN A 547 28.09 -30.08 -25.06
C GLN A 547 26.71 -29.45 -25.03
N VAL A 548 26.63 -28.16 -25.42
CA VAL A 548 25.35 -27.49 -25.65
C VAL A 548 24.72 -28.09 -26.90
N ALA A 549 23.60 -28.82 -26.73
CA ALA A 549 22.89 -29.48 -27.81
C ALA A 549 21.98 -28.48 -28.55
N SER A 550 21.26 -27.65 -27.84
CA SER A 550 20.41 -26.57 -28.41
C SER A 550 20.22 -25.41 -27.43
N GLN A 551 19.74 -24.27 -27.95
CA GLN A 551 19.43 -23.07 -27.18
C GLN A 551 18.15 -22.46 -27.68
N GLU A 552 17.37 -21.78 -26.78
CA GLU A 552 16.10 -21.09 -27.06
C GLU A 552 15.11 -22.01 -27.82
N GLU A 553 15.04 -23.27 -27.37
CA GLU A 553 14.28 -24.30 -28.06
C GLU A 553 12.80 -24.27 -27.70
N ARG A 554 11.96 -23.96 -28.70
CA ARG A 554 10.52 -23.93 -28.51
C ARG A 554 9.94 -25.35 -28.49
N PHE A 555 9.07 -25.63 -27.53
CA PHE A 555 8.36 -26.91 -27.44
C PHE A 555 6.86 -26.76 -27.37
N LYS A 556 6.17 -27.83 -27.79
CA LYS A 556 4.73 -28.01 -27.63
C LYS A 556 4.48 -29.43 -27.20
N LEU A 557 3.94 -29.62 -26.01
CA LEU A 557 3.60 -30.91 -25.45
C LEU A 557 2.08 -31.04 -25.35
N MET A 558 1.52 -32.14 -25.91
CA MET A 558 0.09 -32.43 -25.84
C MET A 558 -0.18 -33.42 -24.73
N LEU A 559 -1.09 -33.11 -23.81
CA LEU A 559 -1.59 -33.99 -22.78
C LEU A 559 -3.02 -34.43 -23.14
N GLN A 560 -3.24 -35.74 -23.27
CA GLN A 560 -4.55 -36.37 -23.54
C GLN A 560 -5.37 -35.68 -24.64
N SER A 561 -4.72 -35.07 -25.63
CA SER A 561 -5.32 -34.30 -26.73
C SER A 561 -6.17 -33.08 -26.29
N THR A 562 -6.20 -32.74 -25.00
CA THR A 562 -7.06 -31.70 -24.43
C THR A 562 -6.30 -30.50 -23.92
N VAL A 563 -5.05 -30.67 -23.44
CA VAL A 563 -4.21 -29.61 -22.91
C VAL A 563 -2.90 -29.54 -23.68
N GLN A 564 -2.57 -28.34 -24.15
CA GLN A 564 -1.29 -28.05 -24.79
C GLN A 564 -0.40 -27.27 -23.87
N ILE A 565 0.76 -27.79 -23.50
CA ILE A 565 1.78 -27.07 -22.76
C ILE A 565 2.77 -26.49 -23.76
N GLY A 566 3.06 -25.21 -23.66
CA GLY A 566 4.03 -24.52 -24.51
C GLY A 566 5.03 -23.73 -23.70
N GLY A 567 6.24 -23.62 -24.25
CA GLY A 567 7.32 -22.85 -23.62
C GLY A 567 8.56 -22.80 -24.49
N ILE A 568 9.60 -22.20 -23.93
CA ILE A 568 10.95 -22.13 -24.52
C ILE A 568 11.90 -22.67 -23.47
N ILE A 569 12.78 -23.60 -23.88
CA ILE A 569 13.88 -24.10 -23.07
C ILE A 569 15.10 -23.27 -23.39
N ASP A 570 15.69 -22.60 -22.40
CA ASP A 570 16.81 -21.70 -22.59
C ASP A 570 18.02 -22.42 -23.16
N ARG A 571 18.35 -23.63 -22.61
CA ARG A 571 19.47 -24.44 -23.06
C ARG A 571 19.24 -25.92 -22.79
N VAL A 572 19.60 -26.77 -23.77
CA VAL A 572 19.70 -28.20 -23.64
C VAL A 572 21.16 -28.61 -23.67
N ASP A 573 21.59 -29.35 -22.65
CA ASP A 573 22.94 -29.85 -22.52
C ASP A 573 22.97 -31.34 -22.76
N ARG A 574 24.09 -31.84 -23.30
CA ARG A 574 24.37 -33.27 -23.54
C ARG A 574 25.64 -33.66 -22.82
N LEU A 575 25.59 -34.74 -22.04
CA LEU A 575 26.78 -35.34 -21.43
C LEU A 575 27.53 -36.27 -22.41
N SER A 576 28.71 -36.74 -22.01
CA SER A 576 29.58 -37.60 -22.82
C SER A 576 28.97 -38.99 -23.14
N ASP A 577 28.05 -39.49 -22.32
CA ASP A 577 27.30 -40.71 -22.50
C ASP A 577 26.08 -40.55 -23.42
N GLY A 578 25.76 -39.32 -23.82
CA GLY A 578 24.65 -38.96 -24.67
C GLY A 578 23.38 -38.57 -23.93
N SER A 579 23.33 -38.63 -22.60
CA SER A 579 22.21 -38.21 -21.79
C SER A 579 21.97 -36.69 -21.91
N LEU A 580 20.68 -36.28 -21.82
CA LEU A 580 20.23 -34.92 -22.04
C LEU A 580 19.75 -34.25 -20.74
N GLY A 581 19.96 -32.97 -20.63
CA GLY A 581 19.47 -32.19 -19.52
C GLY A 581 19.10 -30.75 -19.91
N VAL A 582 18.32 -30.11 -19.07
CA VAL A 582 17.81 -28.77 -19.30
C VAL A 582 18.46 -27.78 -18.35
N VAL A 583 18.86 -26.63 -18.87
CA VAL A 583 19.29 -25.49 -18.08
C VAL A 583 18.34 -24.31 -18.32
N ASP A 584 17.84 -23.74 -17.25
CA ASP A 584 17.01 -22.53 -17.24
C ASP A 584 17.73 -21.41 -16.48
N TYR A 585 17.85 -20.27 -17.10
CA TYR A 585 18.55 -19.13 -16.55
C TYR A 585 17.65 -18.30 -15.63
N LYS A 586 18.10 -17.98 -14.43
CA LYS A 586 17.30 -17.23 -13.45
C LYS A 586 18.08 -16.08 -12.82
N SER A 587 17.50 -14.89 -12.87
CA SER A 587 18.01 -13.72 -12.14
C SER A 587 17.73 -13.76 -10.63
N GLY A 588 16.88 -14.68 -10.13
CA GLY A 588 16.53 -14.86 -8.73
C GLY A 588 17.07 -16.17 -8.12
N ALA A 589 17.08 -16.30 -6.79
CA ALA A 589 17.55 -17.47 -6.05
C ALA A 589 16.53 -18.62 -6.08
N ASN A 590 16.20 -19.14 -7.25
CA ASN A 590 15.24 -20.22 -7.43
C ASN A 590 15.89 -21.59 -7.15
N GLN A 591 15.15 -22.47 -6.47
CA GLN A 591 15.56 -23.86 -6.23
C GLN A 591 14.37 -24.78 -6.43
N PHE A 592 14.62 -26.01 -6.87
CA PHE A 592 13.60 -27.02 -6.87
C PHE A 592 13.29 -27.46 -5.44
N ASP A 593 12.03 -27.35 -5.04
CA ASP A 593 11.50 -27.81 -3.74
C ASP A 593 10.33 -28.77 -4.00
N ILE A 594 10.50 -30.02 -3.61
CA ILE A 594 9.51 -31.07 -3.82
C ILE A 594 8.17 -30.78 -3.11
N ALA A 595 8.19 -30.07 -1.96
CA ALA A 595 6.97 -29.66 -1.29
C ALA A 595 6.20 -28.59 -2.07
N LYS A 596 6.91 -27.59 -2.61
CA LYS A 596 6.32 -26.58 -3.49
C LYS A 596 5.84 -27.23 -4.80
N PHE A 597 6.60 -28.15 -5.36
CA PHE A 597 6.22 -28.88 -6.56
C PHE A 597 4.93 -29.68 -6.34
N TYR A 598 4.83 -30.45 -5.26
CA TYR A 598 3.60 -31.17 -4.90
C TYR A 598 2.39 -30.25 -4.81
N ASN A 599 2.57 -29.04 -4.32
CA ASN A 599 1.53 -28.03 -4.23
C ASN A 599 1.36 -27.20 -5.53
N GLY A 600 1.96 -27.55 -6.66
CA GLY A 600 1.79 -26.90 -7.95
C GLY A 600 2.61 -25.60 -8.15
N LEU A 601 3.56 -25.27 -7.25
CA LEU A 601 4.26 -24.00 -7.25
C LEU A 601 5.67 -24.03 -7.89
N ASN A 602 6.19 -25.17 -8.27
CA ASN A 602 7.56 -25.34 -8.75
C ASN A 602 7.66 -26.38 -9.87
N SER A 603 6.78 -26.28 -10.88
CA SER A 603 6.62 -27.28 -11.94
C SER A 603 7.55 -27.06 -13.14
N GLN A 604 8.24 -25.91 -13.26
CA GLN A 604 8.94 -25.53 -14.48
C GLN A 604 10.01 -26.52 -14.93
N LEU A 605 10.92 -26.93 -14.03
CA LEU A 605 12.01 -27.86 -14.38
C LEU A 605 11.47 -29.25 -14.80
N VAL A 606 10.45 -29.73 -14.08
CA VAL A 606 9.83 -31.05 -14.41
C VAL A 606 9.09 -30.95 -15.75
N THR A 607 8.43 -29.84 -16.04
CA THR A 607 7.78 -29.56 -17.33
C THR A 607 8.78 -29.60 -18.47
N TYR A 608 9.95 -28.98 -18.29
CA TYR A 608 11.00 -28.94 -19.31
C TYR A 608 11.62 -30.32 -19.54
N LEU A 609 11.82 -31.14 -18.50
CA LEU A 609 12.23 -32.54 -18.66
C LEU A 609 11.24 -33.34 -19.47
N GLU A 610 9.95 -33.21 -19.21
CA GLU A 610 8.91 -33.91 -19.99
C GLU A 610 8.89 -33.42 -21.44
N ALA A 611 9.06 -32.10 -21.65
CA ALA A 611 9.14 -31.55 -23.00
C ALA A 611 10.37 -32.13 -23.77
N LEU A 612 11.53 -32.18 -23.10
CA LEU A 612 12.77 -32.71 -23.66
C LEU A 612 12.60 -34.20 -24.02
N ARG A 613 12.04 -35.02 -23.08
CA ARG A 613 11.74 -36.41 -23.29
C ARG A 613 10.85 -36.64 -24.53
N SER A 614 9.77 -35.88 -24.62
CA SER A 614 8.81 -35.98 -25.72
C SER A 614 9.42 -35.54 -27.07
N GLN A 615 10.19 -34.47 -27.09
CA GLN A 615 10.71 -33.85 -28.30
C GLN A 615 11.85 -34.66 -28.93
N TYR A 616 12.72 -35.22 -28.08
CA TYR A 616 13.86 -36.03 -28.53
C TYR A 616 13.53 -37.55 -28.58
N GLY A 617 12.35 -37.97 -28.12
CA GLY A 617 11.93 -39.36 -28.12
C GLY A 617 12.80 -40.26 -27.24
N VAL A 618 13.35 -39.73 -26.13
CA VAL A 618 14.28 -40.44 -25.23
C VAL A 618 13.54 -41.00 -24.01
N GLY A 619 14.10 -42.04 -23.38
CA GLY A 619 13.64 -42.56 -22.11
C GLY A 619 14.02 -41.68 -20.95
N VAL A 620 13.38 -41.89 -19.77
CA VAL A 620 13.76 -41.17 -18.52
C VAL A 620 15.19 -41.51 -18.09
N ASP A 621 15.63 -42.73 -18.41
CA ASP A 621 17.00 -43.23 -18.20
C ASP A 621 18.08 -42.51 -19.04
N GLN A 622 17.66 -41.71 -20.04
CA GLN A 622 18.55 -40.90 -20.88
C GLN A 622 18.49 -39.41 -20.52
N LEU A 623 17.91 -39.08 -19.40
CA LEU A 623 17.83 -37.72 -18.86
C LEU A 623 18.76 -37.58 -17.65
N PHE A 624 19.73 -36.64 -17.68
CA PHE A 624 20.58 -36.44 -16.53
C PHE A 624 20.03 -35.40 -15.53
N GLY A 625 19.08 -34.53 -15.92
CA GLY A 625 18.47 -33.59 -15.01
C GLY A 625 17.92 -32.31 -15.62
N ALA A 626 17.32 -31.48 -14.76
CA ALA A 626 16.94 -30.13 -15.07
C ALA A 626 17.39 -29.19 -13.96
N MET A 627 17.94 -28.05 -14.33
CA MET A 627 18.61 -27.19 -13.38
C MET A 627 18.47 -25.70 -13.69
N TYR A 628 18.58 -24.92 -12.64
CA TYR A 628 18.70 -23.46 -12.72
C TYR A 628 20.18 -23.05 -12.73
N LEU A 629 20.51 -22.10 -13.59
CA LEU A 629 21.74 -21.32 -13.48
C LEU A 629 21.38 -19.91 -13.02
N HIS A 630 21.85 -19.55 -11.82
CA HIS A 630 21.59 -18.24 -11.27
C HIS A 630 22.50 -17.20 -11.89
N MET A 631 21.90 -16.21 -12.57
CA MET A 631 22.58 -15.08 -13.19
C MET A 631 22.60 -13.92 -12.20
N GLN A 632 23.35 -14.10 -11.12
CA GLN A 632 23.53 -13.10 -10.07
C GLN A 632 24.99 -13.02 -9.68
N GLU A 633 25.37 -11.86 -9.15
CA GLU A 633 26.67 -11.70 -8.54
C GLU A 633 26.81 -12.61 -7.31
N PRO A 634 27.90 -13.40 -7.20
CA PRO A 634 28.09 -14.29 -6.05
C PRO A 634 28.22 -13.48 -4.76
N LYS A 635 27.52 -13.89 -3.71
CA LYS A 635 27.56 -13.25 -2.39
C LYS A 635 28.81 -13.66 -1.65
N LEU A 636 29.74 -12.72 -1.45
CA LEU A 636 30.99 -12.95 -0.74
C LEU A 636 30.91 -12.44 0.70
N ASP A 637 31.26 -13.28 1.66
CA ASP A 637 31.39 -12.87 3.08
C ASP A 637 32.86 -12.52 3.39
N LEU A 638 33.17 -11.25 3.27
CA LEU A 638 34.53 -10.72 3.53
C LEU A 638 35.02 -11.00 4.95
N ARG A 639 34.13 -11.21 5.91
CA ARG A 639 34.51 -11.52 7.32
C ARG A 639 35.04 -12.94 7.47
N LYS A 640 34.65 -13.86 6.57
CA LYS A 640 35.11 -15.24 6.58
C LYS A 640 36.32 -15.47 5.69
N ALA A 641 36.61 -14.58 4.76
CA ALA A 641 37.71 -14.67 3.84
C ALA A 641 39.03 -14.22 4.50
N LYS A 642 40.04 -15.07 4.47
CA LYS A 642 41.39 -14.77 4.95
C LYS A 642 42.35 -14.44 3.81
N SER A 643 42.01 -14.79 2.58
CA SER A 643 42.77 -14.59 1.37
C SER A 643 41.86 -14.34 0.16
N PHE A 644 42.45 -13.92 -0.97
CA PHE A 644 41.72 -13.84 -2.26
C PHE A 644 41.29 -15.22 -2.74
N ASP A 645 42.05 -16.27 -2.40
CA ASP A 645 41.67 -17.65 -2.75
C ASP A 645 40.40 -18.11 -2.01
N ASP A 646 40.21 -17.69 -0.75
CA ASP A 646 38.99 -17.95 -0.01
C ASP A 646 37.80 -17.26 -0.64
N LEU A 647 37.97 -16.06 -1.17
CA LEU A 647 36.91 -15.34 -1.90
C LEU A 647 36.57 -16.05 -3.23
N ALA A 648 37.60 -16.50 -3.96
CA ALA A 648 37.41 -17.26 -5.17
C ALA A 648 36.65 -18.59 -4.90
N GLN A 649 36.98 -19.27 -3.80
CA GLN A 649 36.25 -20.48 -3.39
C GLN A 649 34.80 -20.17 -3.01
N GLN A 650 34.54 -19.10 -2.27
CA GLN A 650 33.17 -18.66 -1.96
C GLN A 650 32.39 -18.36 -3.25
N ALA A 651 32.97 -17.64 -4.19
CA ALA A 651 32.36 -17.35 -5.49
C ALA A 651 32.02 -18.62 -6.26
N SER A 652 32.98 -19.55 -6.34
CA SER A 652 32.77 -20.82 -7.04
C SER A 652 31.69 -21.71 -6.38
N ALA A 653 31.58 -21.66 -5.05
CA ALA A 653 30.54 -22.41 -4.31
C ALA A 653 29.12 -21.85 -4.52
N GLU A 654 29.01 -20.56 -4.81
CA GLU A 654 27.73 -19.91 -5.15
C GLU A 654 27.33 -20.15 -6.63
N LEU A 655 28.30 -20.18 -7.53
CA LEU A 655 28.11 -20.36 -8.97
C LEU A 655 28.04 -21.85 -9.33
N VAL A 656 26.93 -22.51 -8.99
CA VAL A 656 26.66 -23.93 -9.26
C VAL A 656 25.27 -24.13 -9.84
N TYR A 657 25.12 -25.17 -10.65
CA TYR A 657 23.81 -25.60 -11.13
C TYR A 657 22.98 -26.21 -9.98
N LYS A 658 21.74 -25.70 -9.79
CA LYS A 658 20.82 -26.16 -8.72
C LYS A 658 19.54 -26.66 -9.34
N GLY A 659 19.13 -27.90 -9.06
CA GLY A 659 17.94 -28.47 -9.66
C GLY A 659 17.63 -29.87 -9.19
N LEU A 660 17.20 -30.69 -10.10
CA LEU A 660 16.96 -32.12 -9.91
C LEU A 660 17.80 -32.92 -10.92
N PHE A 661 18.46 -33.99 -10.44
CA PHE A 661 19.42 -34.76 -11.22
C PHE A 661 19.12 -36.26 -11.12
N ALA A 662 19.40 -37.00 -12.21
CA ALA A 662 19.30 -38.42 -12.19
C ALA A 662 20.46 -39.04 -11.38
N ASP A 663 20.18 -39.94 -10.44
CA ASP A 663 21.19 -40.53 -9.56
C ASP A 663 22.20 -41.37 -10.36
N GLN A 664 21.77 -42.06 -11.41
CA GLN A 664 22.60 -42.85 -12.31
C GLN A 664 23.66 -42.03 -13.07
N GLU A 665 23.38 -40.76 -13.33
CA GLU A 665 24.26 -39.87 -14.10
C GLU A 665 25.28 -39.10 -13.22
N LYS A 666 25.20 -39.25 -11.92
CA LYS A 666 26.01 -38.54 -10.92
C LYS A 666 27.52 -38.64 -11.19
N GLN A 667 27.99 -39.76 -11.73
CA GLN A 667 29.39 -39.98 -12.05
C GLN A 667 29.91 -39.13 -13.23
N PHE A 668 29.00 -38.65 -14.10
CA PHE A 668 29.34 -37.84 -15.27
C PHE A 668 29.25 -36.32 -14.97
N LEU A 669 28.70 -35.95 -13.80
CA LEU A 669 28.57 -34.58 -13.41
C LEU A 669 29.86 -34.09 -12.75
N ALA A 670 30.44 -32.99 -13.26
CA ALA A 670 31.70 -32.45 -12.77
C ALA A 670 31.64 -32.01 -11.32
N ASP A 671 32.64 -32.39 -10.52
CA ASP A 671 32.75 -31.94 -9.13
C ASP A 671 32.81 -30.41 -9.04
N GLY A 672 32.01 -29.89 -8.11
CA GLY A 672 31.94 -28.44 -7.84
C GLY A 672 31.09 -27.61 -8.81
N ALA A 673 30.60 -28.19 -9.92
CA ALA A 673 29.72 -27.48 -10.86
C ALA A 673 28.23 -27.69 -10.54
N TYR A 674 27.87 -28.75 -9.82
CA TYR A 674 26.49 -29.15 -9.57
C TYR A 674 26.20 -29.31 -8.08
N HIS A 675 25.08 -28.79 -7.63
CA HIS A 675 24.62 -29.00 -6.25
C HIS A 675 23.79 -30.29 -6.14
N LEU A 676 24.45 -31.41 -5.87
CA LEU A 676 23.82 -32.72 -5.85
C LEU A 676 23.21 -33.12 -4.50
N ASN A 677 23.46 -32.38 -3.43
CA ASN A 677 23.00 -32.72 -2.09
C ASN A 677 21.47 -32.68 -1.99
N ASN A 678 20.84 -33.82 -1.70
CA ASN A 678 19.39 -34.00 -1.67
C ASN A 678 18.65 -33.66 -3.00
N ALA A 679 19.37 -33.57 -4.11
CA ALA A 679 18.85 -33.17 -5.40
C ALA A 679 18.89 -34.33 -6.45
N THR A 680 19.29 -35.51 -6.07
CA THR A 680 19.34 -36.69 -6.95
C THR A 680 18.10 -37.57 -6.82
N TYR A 681 17.62 -38.10 -7.93
CA TYR A 681 16.39 -38.91 -8.06
C TYR A 681 16.66 -40.17 -8.85
N GLU A 682 16.10 -41.29 -8.40
CA GLU A 682 16.10 -42.55 -9.16
C GLU A 682 15.17 -42.43 -10.39
N THR A 683 15.35 -43.29 -11.38
CA THR A 683 14.54 -43.24 -12.61
C THR A 683 13.05 -43.35 -12.34
N GLU A 684 12.63 -44.24 -11.42
CA GLU A 684 11.21 -44.37 -11.02
C GLU A 684 10.69 -43.12 -10.29
N GLU A 685 11.53 -42.47 -9.51
CA GLU A 685 11.19 -41.22 -8.83
C GLU A 685 10.99 -40.09 -9.84
N LEU A 686 11.85 -40.02 -10.87
CA LEU A 686 11.68 -39.05 -11.97
C LEU A 686 10.41 -39.28 -12.76
N GLU A 687 10.07 -40.55 -13.09
CA GLU A 687 8.81 -40.89 -13.74
C GLU A 687 7.59 -40.50 -12.91
N THR A 688 7.67 -40.64 -11.58
CA THR A 688 6.63 -40.22 -10.66
C THR A 688 6.44 -38.68 -10.73
N LEU A 689 7.54 -37.91 -10.72
CA LEU A 689 7.47 -36.46 -10.85
C LEU A 689 6.85 -36.02 -12.18
N LEU A 690 7.25 -36.66 -13.31
CA LEU A 690 6.73 -36.35 -14.64
C LEU A 690 5.22 -36.65 -14.73
N THR A 691 4.79 -37.79 -14.24
CA THR A 691 3.38 -38.22 -14.24
C THR A 691 2.52 -37.29 -13.37
N TYR A 692 3.01 -36.96 -12.18
CA TYR A 692 2.32 -36.05 -11.29
C TYR A 692 2.24 -34.61 -11.88
N ASN A 693 3.29 -34.12 -12.54
CA ASN A 693 3.26 -32.84 -13.22
C ASN A 693 2.16 -32.77 -14.31
N GLN A 694 1.97 -33.85 -15.07
CA GLN A 694 0.88 -33.95 -16.06
C GLN A 694 -0.49 -33.82 -15.39
N SER A 695 -0.71 -34.48 -14.23
CA SER A 695 -1.97 -34.34 -13.48
C SER A 695 -2.24 -32.92 -13.02
N LEU A 696 -1.21 -32.19 -12.53
CA LEU A 696 -1.35 -30.77 -12.14
C LEU A 696 -1.83 -29.90 -13.29
N PHE A 697 -1.33 -30.09 -14.50
CA PHE A 697 -1.79 -29.34 -15.68
C PHE A 697 -3.22 -29.67 -16.06
N LEU A 698 -3.61 -30.95 -16.01
CA LEU A 698 -4.98 -31.41 -16.33
C LEU A 698 -5.98 -30.81 -15.30
N ASP A 699 -5.67 -30.90 -14.01
CA ASP A 699 -6.52 -30.41 -12.94
C ASP A 699 -6.69 -28.88 -13.01
N ALA A 700 -5.59 -28.15 -13.27
CA ALA A 700 -5.64 -26.71 -13.45
C ALA A 700 -6.49 -26.32 -14.66
N ALA A 701 -6.29 -26.97 -15.81
CA ALA A 701 -7.06 -26.70 -17.02
C ALA A 701 -8.56 -26.98 -16.81
N GLN A 702 -8.92 -28.07 -16.13
CA GLN A 702 -10.30 -28.38 -15.79
C GLN A 702 -10.91 -27.33 -14.85
N SER A 703 -10.14 -26.86 -13.86
CA SER A 703 -10.58 -25.84 -12.90
C SER A 703 -10.77 -24.49 -13.57
N ILE A 704 -9.86 -24.08 -14.45
CA ILE A 704 -9.94 -22.83 -15.20
C ILE A 704 -11.16 -22.81 -16.13
N ARG A 705 -11.46 -23.93 -16.81
CA ARG A 705 -12.64 -24.06 -17.67
C ARG A 705 -13.98 -23.93 -16.91
N LYS A 706 -14.01 -24.14 -15.59
CA LYS A 706 -15.20 -23.88 -14.76
C LYS A 706 -15.50 -22.37 -14.62
N GLY A 707 -14.55 -21.51 -14.93
CA GLY A 707 -14.71 -20.04 -14.91
C GLY A 707 -14.84 -19.42 -13.54
N VAL A 708 -14.50 -20.14 -12.48
CA VAL A 708 -14.49 -19.62 -11.09
C VAL A 708 -13.04 -19.47 -10.65
N PHE A 709 -12.65 -18.23 -10.42
CA PHE A 709 -11.29 -17.89 -9.99
C PHE A 709 -11.31 -17.41 -8.55
N LEU A 710 -10.88 -18.26 -7.63
CA LEU A 710 -10.90 -17.96 -6.21
C LEU A 710 -9.81 -16.94 -5.85
N ILE A 711 -10.11 -16.07 -4.92
CA ILE A 711 -9.11 -15.23 -4.26
C ILE A 711 -8.53 -16.08 -3.12
N ASN A 712 -7.52 -16.89 -3.44
CA ASN A 712 -6.97 -17.91 -2.58
C ASN A 712 -5.44 -17.90 -2.55
N PRO A 713 -4.80 -16.79 -2.11
CA PRO A 713 -3.36 -16.78 -1.91
C PRO A 713 -2.95 -17.95 -1.01
N TYR A 714 -1.70 -18.40 -1.09
CA TYR A 714 -1.30 -19.57 -0.32
C TYR A 714 -0.58 -19.19 0.99
N THR A 715 -0.67 -20.10 1.97
CA THR A 715 0.04 -20.00 3.24
C THR A 715 0.84 -21.26 3.53
N GLU A 716 2.05 -21.09 4.07
CA GLU A 716 2.93 -22.19 4.50
C GLU A 716 2.83 -22.45 6.01
N ASP A 717 2.47 -21.44 6.79
CA ASP A 717 2.52 -21.42 8.25
C ASP A 717 1.15 -21.13 8.91
N GLY A 718 0.14 -20.80 8.12
CA GLY A 718 -1.18 -20.39 8.60
C GLY A 718 -1.21 -19.00 9.27
N ARG A 719 -0.13 -18.22 9.16
CA ARG A 719 -0.01 -16.87 9.75
C ARG A 719 0.25 -15.80 8.70
N SER A 720 1.04 -16.11 7.70
CA SER A 720 1.36 -15.25 6.59
C SER A 720 0.86 -15.82 5.27
N VAL A 721 0.56 -14.97 4.31
CA VAL A 721 0.13 -15.39 2.97
C VAL A 721 1.12 -14.89 1.91
N LYS A 722 1.20 -15.65 0.81
CA LYS A 722 1.96 -15.31 -0.39
C LYS A 722 1.01 -15.36 -1.59
N GLY A 723 1.31 -14.58 -2.64
CA GLY A 723 0.42 -14.47 -3.80
C GLY A 723 -0.70 -13.45 -3.62
N GLU A 724 -0.50 -12.41 -2.79
CA GLU A 724 -1.46 -11.33 -2.53
C GLU A 724 -1.10 -10.00 -3.22
N GLN A 725 -0.40 -10.04 -4.37
CA GLN A 725 0.08 -8.82 -5.06
C GLN A 725 -1.03 -7.83 -5.42
N LEU A 726 -2.26 -8.29 -5.61
CA LEU A 726 -3.40 -7.47 -5.97
C LEU A 726 -4.33 -7.14 -4.78
N LYS A 727 -3.78 -6.96 -3.59
CA LYS A 727 -4.53 -6.68 -2.36
C LYS A 727 -5.46 -5.47 -2.48
N SER A 728 -5.05 -4.42 -3.19
CA SER A 728 -5.87 -3.23 -3.45
C SER A 728 -7.14 -3.51 -4.27
N ILE A 729 -7.14 -4.57 -5.08
CA ILE A 729 -8.28 -4.99 -5.91
C ILE A 729 -9.09 -6.07 -5.19
N THR A 730 -8.39 -7.05 -4.61
CA THR A 730 -9.04 -8.20 -3.99
C THR A 730 -9.61 -7.91 -2.61
N HIS A 731 -9.09 -6.88 -1.93
CA HIS A 731 -9.38 -6.58 -0.53
C HIS A 731 -9.13 -7.77 0.42
N PHE A 732 -8.22 -8.68 0.04
CA PHE A 732 -7.86 -9.81 0.88
C PHE A 732 -7.03 -9.32 2.09
N GLU A 733 -7.51 -9.64 3.28
CA GLU A 733 -6.84 -9.34 4.55
C GLU A 733 -6.54 -10.65 5.28
N ALA A 734 -5.26 -10.94 5.52
CA ALA A 734 -4.84 -12.20 6.12
C ALA A 734 -5.49 -12.45 7.50
N ASP A 735 -5.65 -11.41 8.31
CA ASP A 735 -6.24 -11.50 9.66
C ASP A 735 -7.71 -11.95 9.64
N ARG A 736 -8.44 -11.65 8.56
CA ARG A 736 -9.87 -11.97 8.41
C ARG A 736 -10.13 -13.15 7.48
N HIS A 737 -9.33 -13.26 6.42
CA HIS A 737 -9.59 -14.16 5.31
C HIS A 737 -8.63 -15.36 5.26
N MET A 738 -7.88 -15.63 6.34
CA MET A 738 -6.92 -16.76 6.40
C MET A 738 -7.58 -18.11 6.07
N GLY A 739 -8.86 -18.30 6.42
CA GLY A 739 -9.62 -19.50 6.09
C GLY A 739 -9.83 -19.73 4.59
N GLN A 740 -9.69 -18.69 3.76
CA GLN A 740 -9.75 -18.79 2.29
C GLN A 740 -8.39 -19.00 1.64
N ALA A 741 -7.30 -18.78 2.39
CA ALA A 741 -5.96 -19.04 1.90
C ALA A 741 -5.76 -20.54 1.69
N ARG A 742 -5.12 -20.89 0.57
CA ARG A 742 -4.76 -22.26 0.27
C ARG A 742 -3.60 -22.70 1.14
N ARG A 743 -3.84 -23.60 2.09
CA ARG A 743 -2.79 -24.12 2.96
C ARG A 743 -1.95 -25.15 2.21
N LEU A 744 -0.64 -24.93 2.16
CA LEU A 744 0.27 -25.89 1.56
C LEU A 744 0.44 -27.12 2.47
N LEU A 745 0.40 -28.30 1.90
CA LEU A 745 0.80 -29.50 2.61
C LEU A 745 2.31 -29.46 2.86
N LYS A 746 2.72 -29.47 4.12
CA LYS A 746 4.12 -29.43 4.54
C LYS A 746 4.42 -30.59 5.48
N LEU A 747 5.20 -31.53 4.97
CA LEU A 747 5.62 -32.71 5.71
C LEU A 747 6.90 -32.43 6.53
N PRO A 748 7.15 -33.16 7.62
CA PRO A 748 8.37 -33.06 8.41
C PRO A 748 9.65 -33.24 7.56
N SER A 749 10.75 -32.60 7.96
CA SER A 749 11.99 -32.57 7.17
C SER A 749 12.63 -33.96 6.97
N ARG A 750 12.50 -34.86 7.97
CA ARG A 750 13.08 -36.21 7.91
C ARG A 750 12.23 -37.13 7.01
N GLY A 751 12.85 -37.68 5.98
CA GLY A 751 12.14 -38.52 4.99
C GLY A 751 11.21 -37.73 4.04
N LYS A 752 11.31 -36.43 4.01
CA LYS A 752 10.44 -35.51 3.25
C LYS A 752 10.29 -35.94 1.79
N LYS A 753 11.39 -36.30 1.09
CA LYS A 753 11.38 -36.63 -0.32
C LYS A 753 10.52 -37.88 -0.59
N ALA A 754 10.80 -38.97 0.14
CA ALA A 754 10.08 -40.27 -0.05
C ALA A 754 8.58 -40.09 0.25
N ALA A 755 8.21 -39.41 1.32
CA ALA A 755 6.82 -39.16 1.68
C ALA A 755 6.03 -38.41 0.60
N TYR A 756 6.63 -37.36 -0.02
CA TYR A 756 5.95 -36.69 -1.14
C TYR A 756 5.85 -37.55 -2.38
N LEU A 757 6.85 -38.37 -2.68
CA LEU A 757 6.80 -39.29 -3.81
C LEU A 757 5.70 -40.35 -3.62
N ASP A 758 5.53 -40.87 -2.39
CA ASP A 758 4.45 -41.81 -2.08
C ASP A 758 3.07 -41.16 -2.25
N LEU A 759 2.91 -39.90 -1.79
CA LEU A 759 1.68 -39.15 -2.03
C LEU A 759 1.38 -38.89 -3.50
N MET A 760 2.40 -38.62 -4.32
CA MET A 760 2.24 -38.44 -5.76
C MET A 760 1.82 -39.74 -6.48
N LYS A 761 2.13 -40.93 -5.91
CA LYS A 761 1.69 -42.23 -6.38
C LYS A 761 0.28 -42.60 -5.89
N GLY A 762 -0.39 -41.75 -5.11
CA GLY A 762 -1.72 -42.02 -4.55
C GLY A 762 -1.72 -42.71 -3.18
N GLY A 763 -0.61 -42.62 -2.45
CA GLY A 763 -0.53 -43.07 -1.05
C GLY A 763 -1.33 -42.15 -0.12
N ASP A 764 -1.90 -42.68 0.93
CA ASP A 764 -2.56 -41.90 1.99
C ASP A 764 -1.53 -41.30 2.93
N VAL A 765 -1.82 -40.07 3.41
CA VAL A 765 -1.07 -39.50 4.51
C VAL A 765 -1.52 -40.20 5.79
N ASP A 766 -0.73 -41.12 6.31
CA ASP A 766 -0.92 -41.54 7.69
C ASP A 766 -0.76 -40.30 8.60
N ALA A 767 -1.86 -39.90 9.25
CA ALA A 767 -2.03 -38.67 10.02
C ALA A 767 -1.12 -38.59 11.26
#